data_b4b8e3db7bbe62b4bbb6c6d36833d180
#
_entry.id   b4b8e3db7bbe62b4bbb6c6d36833d180
#
_cell.length_a   1.000
_cell.length_b   1.000
_cell.length_c   1.000
_cell.angle_alpha   90.00
_cell.angle_beta   90.00
_cell.angle_gamma   90.00
#
_symmetry.space_group_name_H-M   'P 1'
#
loop_
_entity.id
_entity.type
_entity.pdbx_description
1 polymer ?
#
loop_
_entity_poly.entity_id
_entity_poly.type
_entity_poly.pdbx_seq_one_letter_code
_entity_poly.pdbx_strand_id
1 'polypeptide(L)'
;VYNGRIYDVGTQKEISNALVHFSHDSLNSTYSNFNGDFILITGDSEVNEVQFFDNSMIWKGERYFDLRIASLNGQIIYIDRIEKGETYIFPRLSGGLYILLLNDDRANKSYKLLSDANETIKVDPRGLFHHSTQQSSLFDTLAISKEGYYTRELVIPSVSRAFDVPMLRREYKDLDYFDQLLTPVAFEILSSEPSRTNLGNVRQVKLVYDTKTDRLFYMNSKKYDLHLNFAVEVLGFDKGHYVFNQTQYTENKDRFLYLASLNYYPGIDKYVLQFVSAVDMSCNQIKVLYDKIMGSSFLNENQFAFFPIKPEWSACENMEMITSAKLYDGQTYQGLNLADNYGYLKFVDAEAINDVDLTRRDIVITNGIPNDLPVVAGIITSDLQTPLSHINVLSHSRNTPNMALVGAWDNEVLKTLNEQLVYINVKSNDYEIRTASIKEATVFWDFNAPSAPIILEKDVAKKGLIDLNNSSFRDVKNIGGKAANFAEMLKIPAVRDATPEDPFAIPFYYYENHFNKLGLDVLLNQLFQQEQFWSDAAFRKSQLTIVRDSIINSSIDAELIVLIRNRISDFSSFDAYRFRSSTNAEDIDGFSGAGLYNSYSAKKNNDKKTIESAVKKVWASLWNWRAFEEREYFKIDHMSCAMGILIHRSFPSEDANGVLISKNLYNSNPGYIINVQYQEYSIVFPKAGIINDQMILFTWSINLDEKYMLEYLSFSNLPELNGQRVLKDEEVFKLGDLTEDLKRHFYYNVPHSCTCALKDFGLDIEFKVDSELSNRKVYIKQARLFN
;
A
#
# COMPACT_ATOMS: atom_id res chain seq x y z
N VAL A 1 8.05 22.46 29.47
CA VAL A 1 7.31 21.74 30.53
C VAL A 1 6.19 20.95 29.88
N TYR A 2 6.15 19.66 30.18
CA TYR A 2 5.10 18.77 29.74
C TYR A 2 4.31 18.31 30.95
N ASN A 3 3.01 18.38 30.87
CA ASN A 3 2.13 17.92 31.94
C ASN A 3 0.96 17.13 31.35
N GLY A 4 0.37 16.28 32.18
CA GLY A 4 -0.75 15.48 31.68
C GLY A 4 -1.32 14.59 32.77
N ARG A 5 -2.32 13.81 32.41
CA ARG A 5 -2.98 12.85 33.29
C ARG A 5 -2.84 11.45 32.70
N ILE A 6 -2.49 10.49 33.54
CA ILE A 6 -2.35 9.08 33.18
C ILE A 6 -3.52 8.30 33.77
N TYR A 7 -4.22 7.55 32.92
CA TYR A 7 -5.38 6.77 33.33
C TYR A 7 -5.44 5.38 32.66
N ASP A 8 -6.12 4.46 33.28
CA ASP A 8 -6.38 3.13 32.77
C ASP A 8 -7.44 3.20 31.67
N VAL A 9 -7.16 2.66 30.50
CA VAL A 9 -8.01 2.79 29.31
C VAL A 9 -9.34 2.02 29.43
N GLY A 10 -9.35 0.91 30.17
CA GLY A 10 -10.55 0.09 30.36
C GLY A 10 -11.46 0.59 31.48
N THR A 11 -10.89 1.12 32.58
CA THR A 11 -11.65 1.54 33.76
C THR A 11 -11.79 3.04 33.93
N GLN A 12 -11.08 3.84 33.11
CA GLN A 12 -10.96 5.31 33.24
C GLN A 12 -10.43 5.80 34.61
N LYS A 13 -9.90 4.89 35.44
CA LYS A 13 -9.32 5.27 36.73
C LYS A 13 -7.91 5.80 36.55
N GLU A 14 -7.56 6.79 37.35
CA GLU A 14 -6.24 7.38 37.44
C GLU A 14 -5.18 6.35 37.84
N ILE A 15 -4.01 6.45 37.21
CA ILE A 15 -2.85 5.60 37.51
C ILE A 15 -1.80 6.41 38.23
N SER A 16 -1.58 6.09 39.52
CA SER A 16 -0.53 6.68 40.30
C SER A 16 0.82 5.96 40.10
N ASN A 17 1.91 6.68 40.32
CA ASN A 17 3.27 6.12 40.33
C ASN A 17 3.68 5.51 38.96
N ALA A 18 3.17 6.00 37.85
CA ALA A 18 3.66 5.67 36.51
C ALA A 18 4.92 6.50 36.22
N LEU A 19 5.98 5.86 35.75
CA LEU A 19 7.22 6.52 35.37
C LEU A 19 7.04 7.17 33.99
N VAL A 20 7.37 8.45 33.86
CA VAL A 20 7.35 9.24 32.64
C VAL A 20 8.76 9.78 32.36
N HIS A 21 9.29 9.51 31.19
CA HIS A 21 10.61 9.99 30.79
C HIS A 21 10.68 10.16 29.26
N PHE A 22 11.70 10.88 28.77
CA PHE A 22 11.97 10.87 27.33
C PHE A 22 12.55 9.52 26.90
N SER A 23 12.15 8.99 25.76
CA SER A 23 12.64 7.68 25.30
C SER A 23 14.14 7.65 25.04
N HIS A 24 14.75 8.78 24.70
CA HIS A 24 16.19 8.96 24.51
C HIS A 24 16.95 9.37 25.80
N ASP A 25 16.24 9.77 26.84
CA ASP A 25 16.85 10.25 28.11
C ASP A 25 16.03 9.79 29.33
N SER A 26 16.31 8.60 29.80
CA SER A 26 15.66 8.03 30.97
C SER A 26 16.05 8.70 32.28
N LEU A 27 17.10 9.54 32.28
CA LEU A 27 17.53 10.32 33.48
C LEU A 27 16.57 11.48 33.74
N ASN A 28 15.98 12.06 32.69
CA ASN A 28 14.91 13.03 32.78
C ASN A 28 13.56 12.33 32.94
N SER A 29 13.17 12.03 34.19
CA SER A 29 11.96 11.26 34.48
C SER A 29 11.13 11.90 35.58
N THR A 30 9.85 11.58 35.61
CA THR A 30 8.89 11.92 36.68
C THR A 30 7.95 10.75 36.93
N TYR A 31 7.19 10.83 38.03
CA TYR A 31 6.14 9.86 38.32
C TYR A 31 4.77 10.56 38.38
N SER A 32 3.72 9.88 37.98
CA SER A 32 2.37 10.37 38.20
C SER A 32 1.99 10.32 39.71
N ASN A 33 1.21 11.30 40.16
CA ASN A 33 0.63 11.32 41.50
C ASN A 33 -0.56 10.33 41.61
N PHE A 34 -1.25 10.32 42.76
CA PHE A 34 -2.39 9.44 42.97
C PHE A 34 -3.64 9.83 42.16
N ASN A 35 -3.69 11.04 41.60
CA ASN A 35 -4.70 11.46 40.58
C ASN A 35 -4.27 11.17 39.15
N GLY A 36 -3.16 10.46 38.92
CA GLY A 36 -2.61 10.20 37.63
C GLY A 36 -1.85 11.36 36.97
N ASP A 37 -1.83 12.55 37.60
CA ASP A 37 -1.20 13.72 36.99
C ASP A 37 0.33 13.65 37.07
N PHE A 38 1.01 14.16 36.04
CA PHE A 38 2.47 14.29 36.00
C PHE A 38 2.91 15.64 35.47
N ILE A 39 4.11 16.04 35.80
CA ILE A 39 4.83 17.16 35.19
C ILE A 39 6.25 16.71 34.89
N LEU A 40 6.66 16.85 33.63
CA LEU A 40 8.04 16.65 33.20
C LEU A 40 8.62 17.98 32.76
N ILE A 41 9.70 18.39 33.39
CA ILE A 41 10.34 19.70 33.18
C ILE A 41 11.69 19.46 32.50
N THR A 42 11.97 20.18 31.43
CA THR A 42 13.27 20.15 30.74
C THR A 42 13.96 21.50 30.85
N GLY A 43 15.27 21.53 31.15
CA GLY A 43 16.03 22.78 31.18
C GLY A 43 17.43 22.58 31.79
N ASP A 44 18.40 23.35 31.34
CA ASP A 44 19.81 23.31 31.75
C ASP A 44 20.05 24.10 33.04
N SER A 45 20.75 23.52 34.00
CA SER A 45 21.84 24.17 34.75
C SER A 45 22.48 23.24 35.80
N GLU A 46 23.80 23.08 35.79
CA GLU A 46 24.61 22.55 36.90
C GLU A 46 24.63 23.55 38.05
N VAL A 47 24.27 23.13 39.29
CA VAL A 47 24.68 23.86 40.46
C VAL A 47 24.80 22.96 41.70
N ASN A 48 26.01 22.92 42.26
CA ASN A 48 26.37 22.26 43.51
C ASN A 48 26.03 23.07 44.80
N GLU A 49 25.07 23.98 44.75
CA GLU A 49 24.84 24.94 45.82
C GLU A 49 23.71 24.56 46.75
N VAL A 50 22.92 23.54 46.46
CA VAL A 50 21.84 23.05 47.32
C VAL A 50 22.15 21.64 47.77
N GLN A 51 22.06 21.38 49.08
CA GLN A 51 22.17 20.05 49.64
C GLN A 51 20.83 19.65 50.25
N PHE A 52 20.26 18.54 49.84
CA PHE A 52 18.98 18.02 50.30
C PHE A 52 19.16 16.92 51.35
N PHE A 53 18.25 16.89 52.35
CA PHE A 53 18.07 15.87 53.35
C PHE A 53 16.59 15.49 53.40
N ASP A 54 16.25 14.42 54.12
CA ASP A 54 14.85 14.11 54.38
C ASP A 54 14.19 15.28 55.15
N ASN A 55 13.08 15.75 54.60
CA ASN A 55 12.30 16.90 55.12
C ASN A 55 13.02 18.25 55.20
N SER A 56 14.23 18.41 54.66
CA SER A 56 14.95 19.68 54.74
C SER A 56 15.95 19.87 53.60
N MET A 57 16.41 21.09 53.42
CA MET A 57 17.51 21.42 52.52
C MET A 57 18.41 22.52 53.14
N ILE A 58 19.67 22.57 52.71
CA ILE A 58 20.62 23.64 53.08
C ILE A 58 21.04 24.37 51.80
N TRP A 59 20.92 25.69 51.82
CA TRP A 59 21.45 26.54 50.77
C TRP A 59 22.91 26.92 51.05
N LYS A 60 23.79 26.65 50.10
CA LYS A 60 25.23 26.94 50.19
C LYS A 60 25.67 28.08 49.29
N GLY A 61 24.78 28.67 48.53
CA GLY A 61 25.07 29.79 47.64
C GLY A 61 25.41 31.09 48.38
N GLU A 62 25.87 32.10 47.61
CA GLU A 62 26.35 33.36 48.24
C GLU A 62 25.26 34.38 48.51
N ARG A 63 24.04 34.19 48.03
CA ARG A 63 22.93 35.13 48.12
C ARG A 63 21.66 34.40 48.60
N TYR A 64 20.61 35.20 48.90
CA TYR A 64 19.27 34.65 49.16
C TYR A 64 18.63 34.17 47.85
N PHE A 65 17.66 33.28 48.01
CA PHE A 65 16.75 32.95 46.86
C PHE A 65 15.32 32.81 47.38
N ASP A 66 14.39 33.06 46.45
CA ASP A 66 12.96 32.85 46.69
C ASP A 66 12.61 31.37 46.41
N LEU A 67 12.01 30.74 47.43
CA LEU A 67 11.54 29.34 47.33
C LEU A 67 10.03 29.33 47.12
N ARG A 68 9.58 28.51 46.20
CA ARG A 68 8.15 28.26 46.02
C ARG A 68 7.92 26.77 45.91
N ILE A 69 6.89 26.26 46.61
CA ILE A 69 6.40 24.90 46.43
C ILE A 69 5.07 24.99 45.71
N ALA A 70 4.96 24.28 44.55
CA ALA A 70 3.76 24.25 43.76
C ALA A 70 3.22 22.83 43.68
N SER A 71 1.90 22.73 43.61
CA SER A 71 1.21 21.48 43.22
C SER A 71 1.40 21.22 41.72
N LEU A 72 1.08 20.00 41.28
CA LEU A 72 1.21 19.62 39.88
C LEU A 72 0.35 20.42 38.90
N ASN A 73 -0.74 21.02 39.36
CA ASN A 73 -1.59 21.91 38.57
C ASN A 73 -1.05 23.36 38.51
N GLY A 74 0.17 23.60 39.02
CA GLY A 74 0.83 24.90 39.00
C GLY A 74 0.38 25.86 40.12
N GLN A 75 -0.52 25.44 41.01
CA GLN A 75 -0.93 26.26 42.15
C GLN A 75 0.22 26.35 43.17
N ILE A 76 0.67 27.56 43.47
CA ILE A 76 1.66 27.79 44.50
C ILE A 76 1.03 27.54 45.86
N ILE A 77 1.62 26.59 46.62
CA ILE A 77 1.14 26.16 47.95
C ILE A 77 1.93 26.86 49.06
N TYR A 78 3.20 27.14 48.77
CA TYR A 78 4.10 27.74 49.77
C TYR A 78 5.12 28.65 49.11
N ILE A 79 5.46 29.74 49.80
CA ILE A 79 6.47 30.72 49.34
C ILE A 79 7.30 31.10 50.58
N ASP A 80 8.62 31.09 50.46
CA ASP A 80 9.55 31.54 51.47
C ASP A 80 10.82 32.13 50.82
N ARG A 81 11.68 32.72 51.63
CA ARG A 81 12.96 33.25 51.23
C ARG A 81 14.04 32.66 52.15
N ILE A 82 15.11 32.12 51.57
CA ILE A 82 16.18 31.45 52.30
C ILE A 82 17.47 32.22 52.12
N GLU A 83 18.18 32.44 53.21
CA GLU A 83 19.49 33.07 53.24
C GLU A 83 20.63 32.07 53.22
N LYS A 84 21.85 32.54 52.95
CA LYS A 84 23.05 31.71 52.83
C LYS A 84 23.31 30.94 54.13
N GLY A 85 23.47 29.62 54.06
CA GLY A 85 23.79 28.71 55.16
C GLY A 85 22.59 28.33 56.02
N GLU A 86 21.41 28.80 55.69
CA GLU A 86 20.20 28.51 56.45
C GLU A 86 19.70 27.11 56.09
N THR A 87 19.22 26.37 57.11
CA THR A 87 18.57 25.08 56.93
C THR A 87 17.06 25.33 56.80
N TYR A 88 16.50 25.04 55.64
CA TYR A 88 15.09 25.14 55.43
C TYR A 88 14.40 23.81 55.71
N ILE A 89 13.37 23.80 56.52
CA ILE A 89 12.56 22.64 56.83
C ILE A 89 11.29 22.71 56.00
N PHE A 90 11.05 21.68 55.18
CA PHE A 90 9.85 21.66 54.31
C PHE A 90 8.57 21.66 55.18
N PRO A 91 7.53 22.41 54.77
CA PRO A 91 6.24 22.38 55.44
C PRO A 91 5.61 20.97 55.28
N ARG A 92 4.70 20.62 56.17
CA ARG A 92 3.90 19.39 56.03
C ARG A 92 3.07 19.46 54.79
N LEU A 93 3.31 18.56 53.83
CA LEU A 93 2.56 18.42 52.62
C LEU A 93 1.78 17.10 52.66
N SER A 94 0.51 17.12 52.21
CA SER A 94 -0.24 15.87 52.04
C SER A 94 0.49 14.94 51.06
N GLY A 95 0.34 13.62 51.22
CA GLY A 95 1.02 12.66 50.34
C GLY A 95 0.80 12.99 48.85
N GLY A 96 1.88 13.11 48.08
CA GLY A 96 1.81 13.50 46.68
C GLY A 96 3.15 14.00 46.12
N LEU A 97 3.11 14.39 44.84
CA LEU A 97 4.23 14.97 44.12
C LEU A 97 4.07 16.50 44.02
N TYR A 98 5.15 17.20 44.33
CA TYR A 98 5.20 18.66 44.29
C TYR A 98 6.43 19.15 43.53
N ILE A 99 6.43 20.43 43.14
CA ILE A 99 7.58 21.09 42.53
C ILE A 99 8.12 22.13 43.48
N LEU A 100 9.41 22.01 43.79
CA LEU A 100 10.17 23.03 44.47
C LEU A 100 10.81 23.93 43.42
N LEU A 101 10.47 25.21 43.42
CA LEU A 101 11.05 26.23 42.56
C LEU A 101 11.95 27.12 43.40
N LEU A 102 13.20 27.23 43.00
CA LEU A 102 14.20 28.08 43.63
C LEU A 102 14.61 29.16 42.64
N ASN A 103 14.34 30.42 42.94
CA ASN A 103 14.62 31.55 42.05
C ASN A 103 15.63 32.50 42.73
N ASP A 104 16.73 32.78 42.05
CA ASP A 104 17.61 33.93 42.37
C ASP A 104 17.66 34.87 41.15
N ASP A 105 18.34 36.05 41.31
CA ASP A 105 18.44 37.06 40.25
C ASP A 105 19.14 36.57 38.95
N ARG A 106 19.70 35.36 38.97
CA ARG A 106 20.53 34.84 37.87
C ARG A 106 20.01 33.50 37.31
N ALA A 107 19.32 32.68 38.14
CA ALA A 107 18.89 31.34 37.72
C ALA A 107 17.60 30.90 38.41
N ASN A 108 16.77 30.20 37.67
CA ASN A 108 15.60 29.49 38.13
C ASN A 108 15.93 27.99 38.19
N LYS A 109 15.76 27.39 39.38
CA LYS A 109 16.00 25.95 39.59
C LYS A 109 14.71 25.29 40.03
N SER A 110 14.48 24.08 39.53
CA SER A 110 13.34 23.30 39.97
C SER A 110 13.76 21.91 40.40
N TYR A 111 13.15 21.42 41.49
CA TYR A 111 13.37 20.09 42.03
C TYR A 111 12.03 19.42 42.29
N LYS A 112 12.06 18.09 42.28
CA LYS A 112 10.85 17.31 42.60
C LYS A 112 10.82 17.03 44.10
N LEU A 113 9.69 17.23 44.72
CA LEU A 113 9.39 16.85 46.10
C LEU A 113 8.36 15.73 46.06
N LEU A 114 8.67 14.61 46.69
CA LEU A 114 7.72 13.53 46.93
C LEU A 114 7.39 13.53 48.44
N SER A 115 6.13 13.76 48.79
CA SER A 115 5.60 13.55 50.12
C SER A 115 4.90 12.19 50.17
N ASP A 116 5.32 11.31 51.06
CA ASP A 116 4.69 10.00 51.31
C ASP A 116 3.47 10.11 52.23
N ALA A 117 2.77 8.98 52.42
CA ALA A 117 1.60 8.92 53.28
C ALA A 117 1.90 9.26 54.77
N ASN A 118 3.16 9.28 55.17
CA ASN A 118 3.62 9.66 56.52
C ASN A 118 4.13 11.12 56.59
N GLU A 119 3.85 11.91 55.55
CA GLU A 119 4.27 13.30 55.37
C GLU A 119 5.80 13.48 55.31
N THR A 120 6.57 12.42 55.00
CA THR A 120 8.02 12.51 54.81
C THR A 120 8.30 13.01 53.38
N ILE A 121 9.06 14.10 53.27
CA ILE A 121 9.39 14.72 52.00
C ILE A 121 10.77 14.25 51.57
N LYS A 122 10.82 13.63 50.39
CA LYS A 122 12.05 13.26 49.68
C LYS A 122 12.24 14.14 48.48
N VAL A 123 13.44 14.69 48.33
CA VAL A 123 13.83 15.44 47.13
C VAL A 123 14.65 14.51 46.26
N ASP A 124 14.32 14.43 45.00
CA ASP A 124 15.20 13.74 44.05
C ASP A 124 16.38 14.66 43.71
N PRO A 125 17.58 14.38 44.20
CA PRO A 125 18.76 15.23 43.97
C PRO A 125 19.25 15.17 42.51
N ARG A 126 18.75 14.22 41.70
CA ARG A 126 19.05 14.06 40.25
C ARG A 126 18.13 14.90 39.41
N GLY A 127 17.32 15.78 40.00
CA GLY A 127 16.44 16.73 39.32
C GLY A 127 17.16 17.81 38.52
N LEU A 128 18.45 17.65 38.27
CA LEU A 128 19.24 18.47 37.35
C LEU A 128 19.24 17.87 35.96
N PHE A 129 18.79 18.64 35.04
CA PHE A 129 18.56 18.24 33.65
C PHE A 129 19.85 18.41 32.84
N HIS A 130 20.33 17.34 32.21
CA HIS A 130 21.37 17.42 31.18
C HIS A 130 20.79 17.61 29.81
N HIS A 131 21.11 18.71 29.16
CA HIS A 131 20.89 18.87 27.71
C HIS A 131 22.07 18.27 26.95
N SER A 132 21.82 17.25 26.13
CA SER A 132 22.74 16.93 25.04
C SER A 132 22.44 17.88 23.88
N THR A 133 23.47 18.60 23.41
CA THR A 133 23.43 19.44 22.23
C THR A 133 23.32 18.55 20.97
N GLN A 134 22.17 17.99 20.71
CA GLN A 134 21.79 17.50 19.39
C GLN A 134 20.60 18.31 18.88
N GLN A 135 20.64 18.67 17.59
CA GLN A 135 19.63 19.46 16.88
C GLN A 135 18.21 19.08 17.31
N SER A 136 17.45 20.06 17.78
CA SER A 136 16.06 19.92 18.17
C SER A 136 15.24 19.35 17.01
N SER A 137 14.87 18.08 17.10
CA SER A 137 13.73 17.58 16.34
C SER A 137 12.49 18.39 16.74
N LEU A 138 11.63 18.73 15.78
CA LEU A 138 10.36 19.42 16.06
C LEU A 138 9.42 18.59 16.94
N PHE A 139 9.78 17.35 17.22
CA PHE A 139 9.02 16.38 17.99
C PHE A 139 9.95 15.63 18.95
N ASP A 140 9.40 15.24 20.07
CA ASP A 140 10.06 14.43 21.07
C ASP A 140 9.21 13.20 21.41
N THR A 141 9.78 12.17 22.04
CA THR A 141 9.02 10.96 22.38
C THR A 141 9.07 10.75 23.89
N LEU A 142 7.91 10.77 24.53
CA LEU A 142 7.75 10.40 25.94
C LEU A 142 7.44 8.91 26.06
N ALA A 143 8.16 8.22 26.92
CA ALA A 143 7.88 6.87 27.36
C ALA A 143 7.24 6.88 28.75
N ILE A 144 6.10 6.22 28.90
CA ILE A 144 5.35 6.11 30.16
C ILE A 144 5.25 4.63 30.51
N SER A 145 5.69 4.25 31.70
CA SER A 145 5.68 2.87 32.15
C SER A 145 5.12 2.73 33.59
N LYS A 146 4.45 1.62 33.85
CA LYS A 146 3.92 1.22 35.13
C LYS A 146 3.90 -0.28 35.23
N GLU A 147 4.22 -0.86 36.34
CA GLU A 147 4.08 -2.30 36.63
C GLU A 147 2.61 -2.73 36.37
N GLY A 148 2.42 -3.83 35.65
CA GLY A 148 1.10 -4.33 35.25
C GLY A 148 0.52 -3.67 34.00
N TYR A 149 1.19 -2.69 33.40
CA TYR A 149 0.77 -2.01 32.17
C TYR A 149 1.80 -2.18 31.05
N TYR A 150 1.37 -2.01 29.82
CA TYR A 150 2.29 -1.86 28.68
C TYR A 150 2.91 -0.47 28.68
N THR A 151 4.18 -0.39 28.38
CA THR A 151 4.84 0.90 28.18
C THR A 151 4.18 1.64 27.00
N ARG A 152 3.84 2.90 27.20
CA ARG A 152 3.27 3.78 26.19
C ARG A 152 4.33 4.77 25.73
N GLU A 153 4.53 4.87 24.42
CA GLU A 153 5.34 5.90 23.78
C GLU A 153 4.45 6.89 23.06
N LEU A 154 4.69 8.17 23.26
CA LEU A 154 3.96 9.27 22.66
C LEU A 154 4.92 10.23 21.99
N VAL A 155 4.75 10.43 20.68
CA VAL A 155 5.44 11.49 19.95
C VAL A 155 4.74 12.81 20.26
N ILE A 156 5.48 13.76 20.84
CA ILE A 156 4.97 15.05 21.28
C ILE A 156 5.73 16.19 20.59
N PRO A 157 5.07 17.32 20.28
CA PRO A 157 5.77 18.49 19.77
C PRO A 157 6.71 19.04 20.86
N SER A 158 7.87 19.58 20.45
CA SER A 158 8.88 20.16 21.35
C SER A 158 8.44 21.44 22.08
N VAL A 159 7.14 21.68 22.20
CA VAL A 159 6.55 22.80 22.93
C VAL A 159 5.73 22.33 24.11
N SER A 160 5.74 23.11 25.18
CA SER A 160 4.98 22.83 26.40
C SER A 160 3.50 22.61 26.13
N ARG A 161 2.95 21.45 26.51
CA ARG A 161 1.53 21.10 26.38
C ARG A 161 1.02 20.24 27.52
N ALA A 162 -0.29 20.35 27.77
CA ALA A 162 -1.01 19.39 28.60
C ALA A 162 -1.66 18.32 27.71
N PHE A 163 -1.61 17.07 28.13
CA PHE A 163 -2.24 15.96 27.41
C PHE A 163 -2.56 14.78 28.35
N ASP A 164 -3.58 14.04 27.99
CA ASP A 164 -3.97 12.84 28.72
C ASP A 164 -3.33 11.60 28.11
N VAL A 165 -2.88 10.68 28.96
CA VAL A 165 -2.19 9.46 28.56
C VAL A 165 -2.99 8.23 28.99
N PRO A 166 -3.72 7.58 28.08
CA PRO A 166 -4.33 6.30 28.37
C PRO A 166 -3.28 5.19 28.39
N MET A 167 -3.27 4.38 29.44
CA MET A 167 -2.40 3.21 29.58
C MET A 167 -3.20 1.91 29.55
N LEU A 168 -2.63 0.90 28.88
CA LEU A 168 -3.21 -0.41 28.71
C LEU A 168 -2.63 -1.38 29.76
N ARG A 169 -3.48 -2.04 30.55
CA ARG A 169 -3.06 -3.15 31.40
C ARG A 169 -2.59 -4.34 30.57
N ARG A 170 -1.58 -5.05 31.07
CA ARG A 170 -1.07 -6.29 30.41
C ARG A 170 -2.12 -7.38 30.37
N GLU A 171 -3.04 -7.44 31.31
CA GLU A 171 -4.17 -8.36 31.33
C GLU A 171 -5.13 -8.16 30.16
N TYR A 172 -5.15 -6.98 29.52
CA TYR A 172 -5.96 -6.73 28.32
C TYR A 172 -5.42 -7.39 27.04
N LYS A 173 -4.22 -7.98 27.07
CA LYS A 173 -3.71 -8.73 25.91
C LYS A 173 -4.62 -9.88 25.50
N ASP A 174 -5.26 -10.53 26.47
CA ASP A 174 -6.13 -11.68 26.26
C ASP A 174 -7.62 -11.31 26.30
N LEU A 175 -7.94 -10.02 26.32
CA LEU A 175 -9.31 -9.52 26.33
C LEU A 175 -10.05 -9.93 25.04
N ASP A 176 -11.30 -10.40 25.22
CA ASP A 176 -12.13 -10.82 24.09
C ASP A 176 -12.87 -9.65 23.45
N TYR A 177 -13.29 -8.67 24.22
CA TYR A 177 -14.06 -7.50 23.78
C TYR A 177 -14.11 -6.40 24.84
N PHE A 178 -14.58 -5.21 24.41
CA PHE A 178 -15.13 -4.19 25.30
C PHE A 178 -16.63 -4.04 25.10
N ASP A 179 -17.39 -3.76 26.16
CA ASP A 179 -18.82 -3.39 26.09
C ASP A 179 -19.01 -1.91 25.66
N GLN A 180 -18.00 -1.09 25.87
CA GLN A 180 -17.99 0.34 25.55
C GLN A 180 -16.64 0.73 24.96
N LEU A 181 -16.67 1.61 23.97
CA LEU A 181 -15.46 2.13 23.32
C LEU A 181 -15.19 3.55 23.77
N LEU A 182 -14.66 3.71 24.99
CA LEU A 182 -14.60 5.01 25.68
C LEU A 182 -13.47 5.94 25.19
N THR A 183 -12.49 5.41 24.46
CA THR A 183 -11.33 6.21 23.99
C THR A 183 -10.85 5.72 22.61
N PRO A 184 -10.18 6.57 21.81
CA PRO A 184 -9.48 6.13 20.60
C PRO A 184 -8.47 5.01 20.86
N VAL A 185 -7.81 5.00 22.03
CA VAL A 185 -6.85 3.95 22.39
C VAL A 185 -7.55 2.60 22.61
N ALA A 186 -8.76 2.58 23.18
CA ALA A 186 -9.55 1.35 23.27
C ALA A 186 -9.85 0.77 21.89
N PHE A 187 -10.12 1.62 20.89
CA PHE A 187 -10.24 1.20 19.50
C PHE A 187 -8.94 0.59 18.97
N GLU A 188 -7.79 1.23 19.17
CA GLU A 188 -6.48 0.72 18.72
C GLU A 188 -6.13 -0.65 19.33
N ILE A 189 -6.51 -0.88 20.60
CA ILE A 189 -6.30 -2.15 21.29
C ILE A 189 -7.02 -3.29 20.60
N LEU A 190 -8.28 -3.09 20.23
CA LEU A 190 -9.16 -4.11 19.63
C LEU A 190 -9.00 -4.21 18.12
N SER A 191 -8.49 -3.16 17.46
CA SER A 191 -8.46 -3.09 16.00
C SER A 191 -7.47 -4.09 15.41
N SER A 192 -7.82 -4.68 14.27
CA SER A 192 -6.90 -5.44 13.43
C SER A 192 -5.66 -4.63 13.07
N GLU A 193 -4.59 -5.32 12.65
CA GLU A 193 -3.48 -4.64 11.98
C GLU A 193 -4.02 -3.80 10.80
N PRO A 194 -3.41 -2.64 10.51
CA PRO A 194 -3.87 -1.80 9.42
C PRO A 194 -3.91 -2.56 8.11
N SER A 195 -5.06 -2.58 7.46
CA SER A 195 -5.14 -3.14 6.11
C SER A 195 -4.50 -2.17 5.13
N ARG A 196 -3.63 -2.68 4.25
CA ARG A 196 -3.02 -1.91 3.16
C ARG A 196 -4.05 -1.73 2.04
N THR A 197 -5.03 -0.86 2.27
CA THR A 197 -6.02 -0.51 1.26
C THR A 197 -5.57 0.74 0.49
N ASN A 198 -6.24 1.05 -0.63
CA ASN A 198 -6.08 2.33 -1.35
C ASN A 198 -6.36 3.55 -0.48
N LEU A 199 -7.05 3.36 0.64
CA LEU A 199 -7.53 4.39 1.55
C LEU A 199 -6.59 4.60 2.75
N GLY A 200 -5.33 4.16 2.64
CA GLY A 200 -4.35 4.23 3.73
C GLY A 200 -4.54 3.12 4.77
N ASN A 201 -3.99 3.33 5.95
CA ASN A 201 -4.00 2.32 7.02
C ASN A 201 -5.33 2.26 7.75
N VAL A 202 -6.35 1.77 7.09
CA VAL A 202 -7.66 1.54 7.70
C VAL A 202 -7.53 0.46 8.76
N ARG A 203 -7.95 0.78 9.98
CA ARG A 203 -8.02 -0.15 11.11
C ARG A 203 -9.47 -0.53 11.35
N GLN A 204 -9.71 -1.76 11.73
CA GLN A 204 -11.05 -2.30 11.88
C GLN A 204 -11.25 -2.92 13.25
N VAL A 205 -12.36 -2.59 13.89
CA VAL A 205 -12.92 -3.30 15.03
C VAL A 205 -14.23 -3.94 14.59
N LYS A 206 -14.31 -5.27 14.69
CA LYS A 206 -15.56 -5.98 14.41
C LYS A 206 -16.57 -5.80 15.54
N LEU A 207 -17.85 -5.77 15.19
CA LEU A 207 -18.95 -5.48 16.08
C LEU A 207 -19.94 -6.63 16.08
N VAL A 208 -20.42 -7.01 17.26
CA VAL A 208 -21.54 -7.94 17.43
C VAL A 208 -22.55 -7.29 18.37
N TYR A 209 -23.76 -7.02 17.88
CA TYR A 209 -24.87 -6.59 18.72
C TYR A 209 -25.87 -7.74 18.90
N ASP A 210 -25.97 -8.22 20.12
CA ASP A 210 -26.93 -9.26 20.49
C ASP A 210 -28.28 -8.61 20.90
N THR A 211 -29.28 -8.76 20.07
CA THR A 211 -30.61 -8.20 20.29
C THR A 211 -31.39 -8.90 21.43
N LYS A 212 -30.99 -10.12 21.80
CA LYS A 212 -31.62 -10.86 22.90
C LYS A 212 -31.21 -10.33 24.26
N THR A 213 -29.95 -9.94 24.39
CA THR A 213 -29.37 -9.43 25.65
C THR A 213 -29.26 -7.92 25.66
N ASP A 214 -29.55 -7.26 24.54
CA ASP A 214 -29.39 -5.83 24.32
C ASP A 214 -27.94 -5.34 24.55
N ARG A 215 -26.93 -6.16 24.19
CA ARG A 215 -25.52 -5.86 24.39
C ARG A 215 -24.78 -5.69 23.07
N LEU A 216 -23.98 -4.64 23.00
CA LEU A 216 -23.02 -4.42 21.92
C LEU A 216 -21.63 -4.86 22.40
N PHE A 217 -20.95 -5.64 21.57
CA PHE A 217 -19.58 -6.11 21.79
C PHE A 217 -18.66 -5.49 20.74
N TYR A 218 -17.67 -4.74 21.19
CA TYR A 218 -16.53 -4.32 20.39
C TYR A 218 -15.49 -5.42 20.50
N MET A 219 -15.45 -6.33 19.53
CA MET A 219 -14.64 -7.54 19.65
C MET A 219 -13.18 -7.30 19.35
N ASN A 220 -12.28 -8.02 20.01
CA ASN A 220 -10.86 -8.00 19.72
C ASN A 220 -10.58 -8.62 18.35
N SER A 221 -10.46 -7.77 17.34
CA SER A 221 -10.26 -8.15 15.94
C SER A 221 -8.85 -8.66 15.62
N LYS A 222 -7.92 -8.60 16.59
CA LYS A 222 -6.60 -9.27 16.52
C LYS A 222 -6.71 -10.73 16.94
N LYS A 223 -7.63 -11.05 17.86
CA LYS A 223 -7.86 -12.40 18.38
C LYS A 223 -8.88 -13.19 17.56
N TYR A 224 -9.92 -12.51 17.09
CA TYR A 224 -11.03 -13.12 16.36
C TYR A 224 -11.08 -12.59 14.92
N ASP A 225 -10.65 -13.39 13.97
CA ASP A 225 -10.69 -13.04 12.55
C ASP A 225 -12.12 -13.04 11.99
N LEU A 226 -13.02 -13.84 12.56
CA LEU A 226 -14.40 -13.99 12.13
C LEU A 226 -15.38 -13.75 13.29
N HIS A 227 -16.53 -13.16 13.01
CA HIS A 227 -17.61 -13.00 13.97
C HIS A 227 -18.08 -14.36 14.52
N LEU A 228 -18.04 -15.41 13.69
CA LEU A 228 -18.39 -16.78 14.12
C LEU A 228 -17.51 -17.25 15.27
N ASN A 229 -16.17 -17.07 15.19
CA ASN A 229 -15.26 -17.52 16.23
C ASN A 229 -15.58 -16.85 17.57
N PHE A 230 -15.82 -15.54 17.53
CA PHE A 230 -16.29 -14.81 18.71
C PHE A 230 -17.66 -15.31 19.21
N ALA A 231 -18.61 -15.52 18.30
CA ALA A 231 -19.94 -16.01 18.69
C ALA A 231 -19.90 -17.39 19.33
N VAL A 232 -19.05 -18.31 18.85
CA VAL A 232 -18.88 -19.65 19.42
C VAL A 232 -18.15 -19.58 20.77
N GLU A 233 -17.00 -18.91 20.82
CA GLU A 233 -16.12 -18.95 21.99
C GLU A 233 -16.61 -18.07 23.14
N VAL A 234 -17.22 -16.92 22.84
CA VAL A 234 -17.61 -15.91 23.84
C VAL A 234 -19.11 -15.91 24.11
N LEU A 235 -19.94 -16.05 23.06
CA LEU A 235 -21.40 -16.00 23.21
C LEU A 235 -22.07 -17.38 23.33
N GLY A 236 -21.30 -18.46 23.15
CA GLY A 236 -21.81 -19.82 23.25
C GLY A 236 -22.74 -20.24 22.10
N PHE A 237 -22.53 -19.72 20.90
CA PHE A 237 -23.29 -20.14 19.72
C PHE A 237 -22.91 -21.57 19.34
N ASP A 238 -23.89 -22.49 19.45
CA ASP A 238 -23.66 -23.94 19.33
C ASP A 238 -24.10 -24.56 18.00
N LYS A 239 -24.67 -23.75 17.10
CA LYS A 239 -25.24 -24.22 15.83
C LYS A 239 -24.26 -24.05 14.69
N GLY A 240 -23.31 -24.79 14.47
CA GLY A 240 -22.35 -24.82 13.36
C GLY A 240 -22.29 -23.62 12.35
N HIS A 241 -21.24 -23.56 11.58
CA HIS A 241 -20.93 -22.45 10.66
C HIS A 241 -22.04 -22.14 9.65
N TYR A 242 -22.62 -23.18 9.04
CA TYR A 242 -23.70 -23.01 8.06
C TYR A 242 -24.91 -22.26 8.66
N VAL A 243 -25.39 -22.72 9.83
CA VAL A 243 -26.55 -22.10 10.50
C VAL A 243 -26.23 -20.66 10.93
N PHE A 244 -24.99 -20.40 11.40
CA PHE A 244 -24.59 -19.05 11.74
C PHE A 244 -24.68 -18.11 10.53
N ASN A 245 -24.13 -18.53 9.40
CA ASN A 245 -24.12 -17.70 8.20
C ASN A 245 -25.55 -17.48 7.67
N GLN A 246 -26.35 -18.51 7.58
CA GLN A 246 -27.73 -18.41 7.14
C GLN A 246 -28.57 -17.49 8.04
N THR A 247 -28.50 -17.65 9.34
CA THR A 247 -29.38 -16.93 10.27
C THR A 247 -28.86 -15.56 10.69
N GLN A 248 -27.52 -15.32 10.67
CA GLN A 248 -26.95 -14.07 11.18
C GLN A 248 -26.47 -13.12 10.07
N TYR A 249 -26.19 -13.63 8.85
CA TYR A 249 -25.77 -12.79 7.73
C TYR A 249 -26.81 -12.69 6.61
N THR A 250 -27.34 -13.81 6.10
CA THR A 250 -28.10 -13.83 4.85
C THR A 250 -29.61 -13.82 5.04
N GLU A 251 -30.15 -14.48 6.09
CA GLU A 251 -31.56 -14.49 6.37
C GLU A 251 -31.94 -13.56 7.51
N ASN A 252 -33.07 -12.87 7.40
CA ASN A 252 -33.51 -11.93 8.41
C ASN A 252 -34.43 -12.59 9.48
N LYS A 253 -34.96 -13.77 9.20
CA LYS A 253 -36.07 -14.40 10.00
C LYS A 253 -35.62 -14.77 11.41
N ASP A 254 -34.45 -15.36 11.58
CA ASP A 254 -33.94 -15.86 12.86
C ASP A 254 -32.69 -15.07 13.33
N ARG A 255 -32.43 -13.90 12.74
CA ARG A 255 -31.32 -13.05 13.10
C ARG A 255 -31.53 -12.44 14.48
N PHE A 256 -30.56 -12.62 15.35
CA PHE A 256 -30.49 -11.95 16.64
C PHE A 256 -29.12 -11.30 16.91
N LEU A 257 -28.11 -11.60 16.08
CA LEU A 257 -26.81 -10.91 16.09
C LEU A 257 -26.73 -9.97 14.88
N TYR A 258 -26.49 -8.69 15.12
CA TYR A 258 -26.18 -7.73 14.07
C TYR A 258 -24.66 -7.64 13.98
N LEU A 259 -24.13 -8.03 12.82
CA LEU A 259 -22.71 -8.19 12.58
C LEU A 259 -22.21 -7.11 11.64
N ALA A 260 -21.25 -6.32 12.11
CA ALA A 260 -20.70 -5.20 11.36
C ALA A 260 -19.22 -4.98 11.67
N SER A 261 -18.65 -3.94 11.07
CA SER A 261 -17.33 -3.44 11.42
C SER A 261 -17.35 -1.93 11.59
N LEU A 262 -16.56 -1.45 12.52
CA LEU A 262 -16.22 -0.05 12.71
C LEU A 262 -14.81 0.16 12.17
N ASN A 263 -14.70 0.88 11.07
CA ASN A 263 -13.45 1.11 10.36
C ASN A 263 -12.99 2.57 10.58
N TYR A 264 -11.76 2.76 11.00
CA TYR A 264 -11.16 4.10 11.12
C TYR A 264 -10.37 4.43 9.86
N TYR A 265 -10.72 5.53 9.22
CA TYR A 265 -10.08 6.09 8.04
C TYR A 265 -9.24 7.33 8.43
N PRO A 266 -7.91 7.17 8.61
CA PRO A 266 -7.06 8.25 9.11
C PRO A 266 -6.99 9.47 8.19
N GLY A 267 -7.14 9.28 6.87
CA GLY A 267 -7.07 10.36 5.88
C GLY A 267 -8.17 11.41 6.04
N ILE A 268 -9.32 11.04 6.58
CA ILE A 268 -10.47 11.92 6.81
C ILE A 268 -10.86 12.03 8.28
N ASP A 269 -10.10 11.40 9.18
CA ASP A 269 -10.37 11.30 10.62
C ASP A 269 -11.80 10.87 10.95
N LYS A 270 -12.28 9.80 10.29
CA LYS A 270 -13.63 9.27 10.43
C LYS A 270 -13.65 7.81 10.82
N TYR A 271 -14.57 7.48 11.71
CA TYR A 271 -14.96 6.10 12.02
C TYR A 271 -16.22 5.77 11.21
N VAL A 272 -16.19 4.65 10.50
CA VAL A 272 -17.24 4.31 9.53
C VAL A 272 -17.81 2.94 9.82
N LEU A 273 -19.13 2.90 10.04
CA LEU A 273 -19.88 1.65 10.15
C LEU A 273 -20.03 1.03 8.76
N GLN A 274 -19.58 -0.22 8.64
CA GLN A 274 -19.65 -0.99 7.40
C GLN A 274 -20.17 -2.40 7.65
N PHE A 275 -20.85 -2.93 6.64
CA PHE A 275 -21.30 -4.33 6.61
C PHE A 275 -20.64 -5.05 5.44
N VAL A 276 -20.59 -6.38 5.49
CA VAL A 276 -20.23 -7.18 4.30
C VAL A 276 -21.44 -7.27 3.36
N SER A 277 -21.17 -7.42 2.06
CA SER A 277 -22.22 -7.41 1.02
C SER A 277 -23.29 -8.50 1.21
N ALA A 278 -22.94 -9.62 1.82
CA ALA A 278 -23.87 -10.73 2.10
C ALA A 278 -24.92 -10.41 3.17
N VAL A 279 -24.74 -9.34 3.96
CA VAL A 279 -25.69 -8.99 5.02
C VAL A 279 -26.99 -8.46 4.43
N ASP A 280 -28.12 -9.06 4.84
CA ASP A 280 -29.46 -8.58 4.55
C ASP A 280 -30.07 -7.91 5.78
N MET A 281 -29.93 -6.59 5.88
CA MET A 281 -30.45 -5.78 6.99
C MET A 281 -31.31 -4.63 6.47
N SER A 282 -32.41 -4.38 7.15
CA SER A 282 -33.26 -3.21 6.92
C SER A 282 -32.64 -1.94 7.49
N CYS A 283 -33.04 -0.78 6.97
CA CYS A 283 -32.63 0.53 7.51
C CYS A 283 -32.87 0.67 9.03
N ASN A 284 -33.97 0.12 9.52
CA ASN A 284 -34.28 0.17 10.96
C ASN A 284 -33.27 -0.64 11.79
N GLN A 285 -32.84 -1.81 11.32
CA GLN A 285 -31.83 -2.62 12.01
C GLN A 285 -30.47 -1.94 12.00
N ILE A 286 -30.08 -1.34 10.86
CA ILE A 286 -28.85 -0.57 10.73
C ILE A 286 -28.88 0.62 11.68
N LYS A 287 -30.00 1.35 11.73
CA LYS A 287 -30.19 2.52 12.62
C LYS A 287 -30.06 2.13 14.09
N VAL A 288 -30.64 1.00 14.51
CA VAL A 288 -30.50 0.49 15.89
C VAL A 288 -29.03 0.27 16.23
N LEU A 289 -28.27 -0.38 15.35
CA LEU A 289 -26.83 -0.59 15.60
C LEU A 289 -26.05 0.74 15.61
N TYR A 290 -26.37 1.65 14.67
CA TYR A 290 -25.77 2.99 14.61
C TYR A 290 -25.96 3.74 15.95
N ASP A 291 -27.18 3.76 16.49
CA ASP A 291 -27.50 4.42 17.76
C ASP A 291 -26.82 3.76 18.96
N LYS A 292 -26.70 2.42 18.95
CA LYS A 292 -25.98 1.69 20.00
C LYS A 292 -24.51 2.07 20.01
N ILE A 293 -23.88 2.20 18.85
CA ILE A 293 -22.48 2.63 18.75
C ILE A 293 -22.33 4.07 19.28
N MET A 294 -23.21 4.99 18.87
CA MET A 294 -23.19 6.38 19.34
C MET A 294 -23.39 6.47 20.87
N GLY A 295 -24.25 5.63 21.45
CA GLY A 295 -24.51 5.63 22.88
C GLY A 295 -23.46 4.93 23.76
N SER A 296 -22.55 4.14 23.17
CA SER A 296 -21.56 3.34 23.89
C SER A 296 -20.11 3.59 23.49
N SER A 297 -19.85 4.63 22.71
CA SER A 297 -18.51 5.00 22.26
C SER A 297 -18.16 6.46 22.52
N PHE A 298 -16.88 6.81 22.36
CA PHE A 298 -16.38 8.19 22.39
C PHE A 298 -16.76 8.99 21.14
N LEU A 299 -17.38 8.36 20.14
CA LEU A 299 -17.67 8.96 18.83
C LEU A 299 -18.79 9.99 18.92
N ASN A 300 -18.71 11.01 18.10
CA ASN A 300 -19.75 12.02 17.91
C ASN A 300 -20.17 12.10 16.43
N GLU A 301 -21.21 12.85 16.13
CA GLU A 301 -21.77 13.00 14.77
C GLU A 301 -20.74 13.48 13.73
N ASN A 302 -19.73 14.23 14.14
CA ASN A 302 -18.67 14.70 13.23
C ASN A 302 -17.61 13.62 12.93
N GLN A 303 -17.49 12.61 13.81
CA GLN A 303 -16.46 11.57 13.70
C GLN A 303 -17.01 10.23 13.19
N PHE A 304 -18.33 10.04 13.20
CA PHE A 304 -18.94 8.76 12.88
C PHE A 304 -19.88 8.87 11.68
N ALA A 305 -19.82 7.91 10.77
CA ALA A 305 -20.68 7.83 9.60
C ALA A 305 -21.02 6.39 9.24
N PHE A 306 -22.08 6.18 8.47
CA PHE A 306 -22.44 4.91 7.85
C PHE A 306 -22.07 4.92 6.37
N PHE A 307 -21.44 3.85 5.88
CA PHE A 307 -21.15 3.65 4.46
C PHE A 307 -22.13 2.65 3.84
N PRO A 308 -23.08 3.12 2.98
CA PRO A 308 -24.06 2.26 2.33
C PRO A 308 -23.43 1.54 1.13
N ILE A 309 -23.03 0.26 1.32
CA ILE A 309 -22.46 -0.56 0.23
C ILE A 309 -23.54 -1.11 -0.71
N LYS A 310 -24.82 -1.04 -0.36
CA LYS A 310 -25.95 -1.43 -1.19
C LYS A 310 -26.77 -0.22 -1.60
N PRO A 311 -27.28 -0.14 -2.84
CA PRO A 311 -28.08 1.00 -3.30
C PRO A 311 -29.30 1.28 -2.42
N GLU A 312 -29.99 0.25 -1.94
CA GLU A 312 -31.16 0.36 -1.07
C GLU A 312 -30.83 0.98 0.29
N TRP A 313 -29.61 0.86 0.78
CA TRP A 313 -29.18 1.48 2.04
C TRP A 313 -28.89 2.97 1.93
N SER A 314 -28.75 3.49 0.72
CA SER A 314 -28.59 4.93 0.50
C SER A 314 -29.88 5.72 0.80
N ALA A 315 -31.03 5.03 0.92
CA ALA A 315 -32.30 5.61 1.29
C ALA A 315 -32.58 5.58 2.82
N CYS A 316 -31.64 5.02 3.63
CA CYS A 316 -31.80 5.02 5.08
C CYS A 316 -31.66 6.47 5.62
N GLU A 317 -32.51 6.85 6.57
CA GLU A 317 -32.58 8.21 7.09
C GLU A 317 -32.01 8.30 8.52
N ASN A 318 -31.76 9.53 8.98
CA ASN A 318 -31.34 9.87 10.35
C ASN A 318 -30.00 9.25 10.77
N MET A 319 -29.07 9.11 9.83
CA MET A 319 -27.68 8.69 10.06
C MET A 319 -26.76 9.57 9.19
N GLU A 320 -25.62 9.96 9.71
CA GLU A 320 -24.58 10.58 8.87
C GLU A 320 -24.08 9.53 7.88
N MET A 321 -24.17 9.82 6.60
CA MET A 321 -23.71 8.92 5.55
C MET A 321 -22.44 9.43 4.88
N ILE A 322 -21.59 8.52 4.48
CA ILE A 322 -20.37 8.83 3.73
C ILE A 322 -20.38 8.08 2.38
N THR A 323 -20.03 8.79 1.33
CA THR A 323 -19.89 8.20 -0.01
C THR A 323 -18.47 7.63 -0.22
N SER A 324 -18.31 6.71 -1.17
CA SER A 324 -16.98 6.22 -1.57
C SER A 324 -16.04 7.37 -1.98
N ALA A 325 -16.52 8.33 -2.76
CA ALA A 325 -15.73 9.50 -3.15
C ALA A 325 -15.18 10.26 -1.94
N LYS A 326 -16.03 10.46 -0.91
CA LYS A 326 -15.65 11.19 0.29
C LYS A 326 -14.68 10.44 1.19
N LEU A 327 -14.62 9.10 1.10
CA LEU A 327 -13.59 8.30 1.79
C LEU A 327 -12.18 8.56 1.23
N TYR A 328 -12.09 9.00 -0.05
CA TYR A 328 -10.82 9.36 -0.69
C TYR A 328 -10.43 10.83 -0.52
N ASP A 329 -11.37 11.74 -0.21
CA ASP A 329 -11.13 13.20 -0.17
C ASP A 329 -10.08 13.63 0.86
N GLY A 330 -9.87 12.88 1.91
CA GLY A 330 -8.91 13.22 2.97
C GLY A 330 -7.55 12.55 2.84
N GLN A 331 -7.34 11.73 1.83
CA GLN A 331 -6.08 11.02 1.65
C GLN A 331 -5.06 11.93 0.99
N THR A 332 -4.01 12.30 1.71
CA THR A 332 -2.91 13.13 1.18
C THR A 332 -1.65 12.32 0.87
N TYR A 333 -1.55 11.10 1.39
CA TYR A 333 -0.41 10.21 1.22
C TYR A 333 -0.85 8.77 0.98
N GLN A 334 -0.11 8.07 0.13
CA GLN A 334 -0.32 6.66 -0.16
C GLN A 334 1.04 6.00 -0.42
N GLY A 335 1.50 5.14 0.50
CA GLY A 335 2.67 4.28 0.28
C GLY A 335 2.27 3.06 -0.56
N LEU A 336 2.75 2.98 -1.79
CA LEU A 336 2.34 1.98 -2.77
C LEU A 336 3.35 0.84 -2.90
N ASN A 337 4.64 1.17 -3.03
CA ASN A 337 5.72 0.20 -2.90
C ASN A 337 6.67 0.65 -1.79
N LEU A 338 6.70 -0.11 -0.70
CA LEU A 338 7.47 0.21 0.51
C LEU A 338 8.92 -0.23 0.30
N ALA A 339 9.73 0.71 -0.16
CA ALA A 339 11.14 0.50 -0.45
C ALA A 339 11.92 1.80 -0.21
N ASP A 340 13.23 1.70 -0.23
CA ASP A 340 14.13 2.84 -0.15
C ASP A 340 15.13 2.86 -1.31
N ASN A 341 15.63 4.03 -1.65
CA ASN A 341 16.64 4.20 -2.71
C ASN A 341 17.34 5.58 -2.60
N TYR A 342 18.37 5.74 -3.40
CA TYR A 342 19.10 7.00 -3.61
C TYR A 342 18.99 7.43 -5.07
N GLY A 343 18.73 8.72 -5.32
CA GLY A 343 18.66 9.25 -6.69
C GLY A 343 18.59 10.77 -6.75
N TYR A 344 18.77 11.32 -7.95
CA TYR A 344 18.59 12.75 -8.21
C TYR A 344 17.12 13.07 -8.37
N LEU A 345 16.61 13.99 -7.56
CA LEU A 345 15.20 14.36 -7.61
C LEU A 345 14.90 15.18 -8.85
N LYS A 346 13.88 14.82 -9.61
CA LYS A 346 13.48 15.53 -10.83
C LYS A 346 11.97 15.71 -10.89
N PHE A 347 11.55 16.91 -11.30
CA PHE A 347 10.15 17.19 -11.62
C PHE A 347 9.93 16.96 -13.12
N VAL A 348 9.01 16.07 -13.45
CA VAL A 348 8.72 15.67 -14.84
C VAL A 348 7.21 15.62 -15.05
N ASP A 349 6.73 16.30 -16.09
CA ASP A 349 5.32 16.23 -16.47
C ASP A 349 4.92 14.78 -16.77
N ALA A 350 3.80 14.32 -16.20
CA ALA A 350 3.34 12.94 -16.31
C ALA A 350 3.11 12.51 -17.77
N GLU A 351 2.64 13.42 -18.64
CA GLU A 351 2.43 13.14 -20.06
C GLU A 351 3.77 13.07 -20.84
N ALA A 352 4.78 13.80 -20.38
CA ALA A 352 6.09 13.89 -21.02
C ALA A 352 7.14 12.90 -20.49
N ILE A 353 6.78 12.02 -19.53
CA ILE A 353 7.74 11.15 -18.84
C ILE A 353 8.57 10.26 -19.80
N ASN A 354 7.99 9.89 -20.94
CA ASN A 354 8.65 9.07 -21.96
C ASN A 354 9.53 9.89 -22.92
N ASP A 355 9.41 11.21 -22.91
CA ASP A 355 10.15 12.13 -23.76
C ASP A 355 11.39 12.70 -23.04
N VAL A 356 11.47 12.53 -21.71
CA VAL A 356 12.58 12.94 -20.86
C VAL A 356 13.59 11.80 -20.71
N ASP A 357 14.87 12.12 -20.80
CA ASP A 357 15.94 11.13 -20.60
C ASP A 357 16.16 10.90 -19.10
N LEU A 358 15.41 9.92 -18.57
CA LEU A 358 15.48 9.48 -17.19
C LEU A 358 16.36 8.25 -17.07
N THR A 359 17.03 8.14 -15.93
CA THR A 359 17.97 7.07 -15.61
C THR A 359 17.56 6.36 -14.33
N ARG A 360 18.12 5.17 -14.09
CA ARG A 360 17.98 4.42 -12.84
C ARG A 360 18.46 5.14 -11.56
N ARG A 361 19.03 6.34 -11.71
CA ARG A 361 19.50 7.19 -10.61
C ARG A 361 18.62 8.43 -10.42
N ASP A 362 17.50 8.52 -11.08
CA ASP A 362 16.57 9.63 -10.95
C ASP A 362 15.37 9.24 -10.09
N ILE A 363 14.99 10.07 -9.14
CA ILE A 363 13.72 9.98 -8.41
C ILE A 363 12.80 11.03 -9.01
N VAL A 364 11.61 10.61 -9.47
CA VAL A 364 10.75 11.48 -10.28
C VAL A 364 9.52 11.90 -9.49
N ILE A 365 9.23 13.20 -9.48
CA ILE A 365 7.96 13.79 -9.04
C ILE A 365 7.14 14.14 -10.27
N THR A 366 5.89 13.68 -10.34
CA THR A 366 4.99 13.96 -11.47
C THR A 366 3.74 14.73 -11.03
N ASN A 367 3.23 15.59 -11.92
CA ASN A 367 2.00 16.38 -11.71
C ASN A 367 0.70 15.54 -11.81
N GLY A 368 0.81 14.26 -12.10
CA GLY A 368 -0.28 13.31 -12.23
C GLY A 368 0.26 11.89 -12.27
N ILE A 369 -0.57 10.93 -12.63
CA ILE A 369 -0.17 9.52 -12.79
C ILE A 369 0.34 9.33 -14.22
N PRO A 370 1.64 9.07 -14.45
CA PRO A 370 2.15 8.87 -15.80
C PRO A 370 1.67 7.53 -16.38
N ASN A 371 1.58 7.48 -17.69
CA ASN A 371 1.12 6.30 -18.42
C ASN A 371 2.09 5.13 -18.36
N ASP A 372 3.31 5.37 -17.93
CA ASP A 372 4.36 4.37 -17.92
C ASP A 372 5.44 4.75 -16.90
N LEU A 373 6.22 3.78 -16.43
CA LEU A 373 7.30 4.01 -15.49
C LEU A 373 8.63 3.63 -16.14
N PRO A 374 9.48 4.60 -16.50
CA PRO A 374 10.86 4.31 -16.89
C PRO A 374 11.63 3.69 -15.69
N VAL A 375 12.81 3.13 -15.95
CA VAL A 375 13.68 2.65 -14.89
C VAL A 375 14.23 3.85 -14.12
N VAL A 376 13.67 4.07 -12.94
CA VAL A 376 14.02 5.19 -12.04
C VAL A 376 14.27 4.69 -10.64
N ALA A 377 14.97 5.48 -9.84
CA ALA A 377 15.27 5.18 -8.44
C ALA A 377 14.04 5.31 -7.52
N GLY A 378 13.03 6.07 -7.92
CA GLY A 378 11.79 6.26 -7.16
C GLY A 378 10.78 7.07 -7.94
N ILE A 379 9.49 6.95 -7.58
CA ILE A 379 8.42 7.77 -8.16
C ILE A 379 7.49 8.31 -7.09
N ILE A 380 7.13 9.57 -7.23
CA ILE A 380 6.19 10.32 -6.41
C ILE A 380 5.16 10.95 -7.34
N THR A 381 3.91 10.53 -7.24
CA THR A 381 2.83 11.13 -8.02
C THR A 381 2.04 12.13 -7.19
N SER A 382 1.62 13.24 -7.79
CA SER A 382 0.76 14.22 -7.11
C SER A 382 -0.70 13.77 -6.98
N ASP A 383 -1.09 12.75 -7.75
CA ASP A 383 -2.41 12.12 -7.68
C ASP A 383 -2.33 10.74 -7.04
N LEU A 384 -3.38 10.36 -6.32
CA LEU A 384 -3.51 9.01 -5.72
C LEU A 384 -3.61 7.96 -6.82
N GLN A 385 -2.88 6.85 -6.66
CA GLN A 385 -2.83 5.76 -7.61
C GLN A 385 -3.77 4.63 -7.21
N THR A 386 -4.24 3.86 -8.22
CA THR A 386 -4.88 2.58 -7.94
C THR A 386 -3.81 1.50 -7.69
N PRO A 387 -4.01 0.56 -6.76
CA PRO A 387 -3.01 -0.47 -6.44
C PRO A 387 -2.61 -1.35 -7.61
N LEU A 388 -3.52 -1.56 -8.58
CA LEU A 388 -3.22 -2.29 -9.80
C LEU A 388 -2.91 -1.36 -10.99
N SER A 389 -2.57 -0.10 -10.74
CA SER A 389 -2.03 0.75 -11.80
C SER A 389 -0.74 0.12 -12.36
N HIS A 390 -0.50 0.32 -13.65
CA HIS A 390 0.71 -0.21 -14.31
C HIS A 390 1.99 0.22 -13.60
N ILE A 391 2.03 1.47 -13.17
CA ILE A 391 3.15 2.03 -12.41
C ILE A 391 3.38 1.27 -11.11
N ASN A 392 2.30 0.95 -10.39
CA ASN A 392 2.42 0.25 -9.12
C ASN A 392 2.90 -1.19 -9.34
N VAL A 393 2.35 -1.90 -10.32
CA VAL A 393 2.82 -3.24 -10.70
C VAL A 393 4.30 -3.21 -11.11
N LEU A 394 4.72 -2.23 -11.91
CA LEU A 394 6.12 -2.08 -12.31
C LEU A 394 7.03 -1.71 -11.14
N SER A 395 6.58 -0.84 -10.25
CA SER A 395 7.38 -0.46 -9.08
C SER A 395 7.59 -1.64 -8.12
N HIS A 396 6.57 -2.48 -7.93
CA HIS A 396 6.71 -3.71 -7.15
C HIS A 396 7.71 -4.67 -7.77
N SER A 397 7.58 -4.96 -9.07
CA SER A 397 8.47 -5.91 -9.77
C SER A 397 9.93 -5.45 -9.81
N ARG A 398 10.20 -4.16 -9.67
CA ARG A 398 11.53 -3.54 -9.70
C ARG A 398 12.05 -3.15 -8.31
N ASN A 399 11.25 -3.35 -7.27
CA ASN A 399 11.49 -2.83 -5.94
C ASN A 399 11.77 -1.32 -5.91
N THR A 400 11.10 -0.56 -6.81
CA THR A 400 11.22 0.90 -6.89
C THR A 400 10.31 1.57 -5.88
N PRO A 401 10.81 2.41 -4.94
CA PRO A 401 9.97 3.19 -4.04
C PRO A 401 8.89 3.94 -4.82
N ASN A 402 7.62 3.73 -4.45
CA ASN A 402 6.48 4.34 -5.11
C ASN A 402 5.49 4.88 -4.08
N MET A 403 5.20 6.17 -4.16
CA MET A 403 4.18 6.79 -3.33
C MET A 403 3.38 7.83 -4.11
N ALA A 404 2.14 8.04 -3.68
CA ALA A 404 1.38 9.23 -4.03
C ALA A 404 1.42 10.21 -2.86
N LEU A 405 1.66 11.47 -3.16
CA LEU A 405 1.68 12.58 -2.22
C LEU A 405 0.93 13.76 -2.85
N VAL A 406 -0.31 13.96 -2.43
CA VAL A 406 -1.17 15.02 -2.98
C VAL A 406 -0.51 16.38 -2.81
N GLY A 407 -0.40 17.11 -3.91
CA GLY A 407 0.28 18.42 -3.95
C GLY A 407 1.82 18.36 -3.98
N ALA A 408 2.43 17.18 -4.21
CA ALA A 408 3.89 17.04 -4.31
C ALA A 408 4.51 17.94 -5.38
N TRP A 409 3.80 18.11 -6.50
CA TRP A 409 4.25 18.98 -7.62
C TRP A 409 4.42 20.45 -7.20
N ASP A 410 3.54 20.93 -6.31
CA ASP A 410 3.55 22.32 -5.85
C ASP A 410 4.25 22.51 -4.49
N ASN A 411 4.80 21.43 -3.93
CA ASN A 411 5.45 21.46 -2.63
C ASN A 411 6.80 22.21 -2.69
N GLU A 412 6.87 23.36 -2.04
CA GLU A 412 8.05 24.23 -2.06
C GLU A 412 9.30 23.55 -1.45
N VAL A 413 9.14 22.69 -0.44
CA VAL A 413 10.28 21.98 0.15
C VAL A 413 10.86 20.98 -0.86
N LEU A 414 10.02 20.23 -1.55
CA LEU A 414 10.46 19.28 -2.57
C LEU A 414 11.10 20.01 -3.77
N LYS A 415 10.59 21.20 -4.15
CA LYS A 415 11.19 22.01 -5.20
C LYS A 415 12.62 22.46 -4.87
N THR A 416 12.93 22.70 -3.58
CA THR A 416 14.31 23.03 -3.18
C THR A 416 15.30 21.89 -3.39
N LEU A 417 14.80 20.64 -3.44
CA LEU A 417 15.59 19.44 -3.64
C LEU A 417 15.74 19.04 -5.11
N ASN A 418 15.13 19.78 -6.04
CA ASN A 418 15.23 19.50 -7.48
C ASN A 418 16.69 19.45 -7.93
N GLU A 419 17.05 18.45 -8.75
CA GLU A 419 18.40 18.15 -9.24
C GLU A 419 19.42 17.80 -8.12
N GLN A 420 19.00 17.64 -6.86
CA GLN A 420 19.86 17.21 -5.78
C GLN A 420 19.81 15.69 -5.59
N LEU A 421 20.94 15.12 -5.13
CA LEU A 421 20.99 13.73 -4.72
C LEU A 421 20.27 13.57 -3.37
N VAL A 422 19.22 12.75 -3.35
CA VAL A 422 18.39 12.50 -2.16
C VAL A 422 18.30 11.01 -1.84
N TYR A 423 18.02 10.71 -0.59
CA TYR A 423 17.52 9.43 -0.11
C TYR A 423 16.01 9.50 -0.01
N ILE A 424 15.32 8.50 -0.52
CA ILE A 424 13.88 8.30 -0.33
C ILE A 424 13.62 6.98 0.39
N ASN A 425 12.69 6.99 1.36
CA ASN A 425 12.18 5.80 2.02
C ASN A 425 10.65 5.90 2.11
N VAL A 426 9.96 5.03 1.41
CA VAL A 426 8.49 4.94 1.41
C VAL A 426 8.04 3.94 2.45
N LYS A 427 7.30 4.41 3.44
CA LYS A 427 6.71 3.60 4.53
C LYS A 427 5.20 3.50 4.33
N SER A 428 4.54 2.63 5.09
CA SER A 428 3.08 2.45 4.96
C SER A 428 2.28 3.73 5.25
N ASN A 429 2.70 4.54 6.23
CA ASN A 429 1.97 5.72 6.73
C ASN A 429 2.74 7.02 6.62
N ASP A 430 3.99 6.96 6.22
CA ASP A 430 4.91 8.08 6.24
C ASP A 430 6.00 7.86 5.19
N TYR A 431 6.78 8.88 4.93
CA TYR A 431 7.92 8.82 4.03
C TYR A 431 9.07 9.65 4.58
N GLU A 432 10.27 9.33 4.13
CA GLU A 432 11.46 10.13 4.39
C GLU A 432 12.08 10.55 3.06
N ILE A 433 12.32 11.85 2.89
CA ILE A 433 13.13 12.40 1.81
C ILE A 433 14.14 13.35 2.43
N ARG A 434 15.42 13.10 2.19
CA ARG A 434 16.52 13.97 2.66
C ARG A 434 17.63 14.02 1.64
N THR A 435 18.43 15.08 1.70
CA THR A 435 19.68 15.15 0.94
C THR A 435 20.62 14.00 1.33
N ALA A 436 21.37 13.50 0.38
CA ALA A 436 22.29 12.38 0.57
C ALA A 436 23.67 12.71 -0.02
N SER A 437 24.72 12.05 0.51
CA SER A 437 26.04 12.12 -0.07
C SER A 437 26.22 11.07 -1.18
N ILE A 438 27.07 11.38 -2.15
CA ILE A 438 27.41 10.43 -3.22
C ILE A 438 28.04 9.14 -2.65
N LYS A 439 28.72 9.21 -1.53
CA LYS A 439 29.31 8.04 -0.85
C LYS A 439 28.25 7.08 -0.34
N GLU A 440 27.19 7.58 0.33
CA GLU A 440 26.05 6.76 0.79
C GLU A 440 25.38 6.09 -0.40
N ALA A 441 25.07 6.87 -1.43
CA ALA A 441 24.40 6.38 -2.62
C ALA A 441 25.21 5.32 -3.37
N THR A 442 26.53 5.51 -3.52
CA THR A 442 27.39 4.54 -4.20
C THR A 442 27.43 3.20 -3.47
N VAL A 443 27.54 3.19 -2.14
CA VAL A 443 27.54 1.95 -1.36
C VAL A 443 26.22 1.19 -1.54
N PHE A 444 25.10 1.90 -1.54
CA PHE A 444 23.77 1.31 -1.74
C PHE A 444 23.63 0.75 -3.17
N TRP A 445 24.01 1.51 -4.19
CA TRP A 445 23.90 1.09 -5.59
C TRP A 445 24.79 -0.12 -5.90
N ASP A 446 26.02 -0.16 -5.36
CA ASP A 446 26.95 -1.28 -5.57
C ASP A 446 26.45 -2.55 -4.88
N PHE A 447 25.85 -2.41 -3.70
CA PHE A 447 25.26 -3.54 -2.97
C PHE A 447 24.06 -4.14 -3.71
N ASN A 448 23.22 -3.30 -4.32
CA ASN A 448 21.99 -3.71 -5.02
C ASN A 448 22.21 -4.03 -6.51
N ALA A 449 23.40 -3.82 -7.04
CA ALA A 449 23.69 -4.14 -8.44
C ALA A 449 23.67 -5.65 -8.71
N PRO A 450 22.99 -6.13 -9.79
CA PRO A 450 23.03 -7.53 -10.18
C PRO A 450 24.46 -8.07 -10.27
N SER A 451 24.72 -9.26 -9.73
CA SER A 451 26.09 -9.78 -9.59
C SER A 451 26.68 -10.34 -10.89
N ALA A 452 25.84 -10.84 -11.82
CA ALA A 452 26.28 -11.49 -13.06
C ALA A 452 25.38 -11.16 -14.25
N PRO A 453 25.92 -11.20 -15.49
CA PRO A 453 25.11 -11.10 -16.71
C PRO A 453 24.13 -12.27 -16.87
N ILE A 454 22.92 -11.99 -17.36
CA ILE A 454 21.89 -12.97 -17.70
C ILE A 454 21.94 -13.19 -19.22
N ILE A 455 22.30 -14.40 -19.65
CA ILE A 455 22.26 -14.81 -21.05
C ILE A 455 21.05 -15.69 -21.28
N LEU A 456 20.16 -15.28 -22.19
CA LEU A 456 18.90 -15.97 -22.44
C LEU A 456 19.06 -17.04 -23.52
N GLU A 457 18.35 -18.16 -23.34
CA GLU A 457 18.24 -19.16 -24.39
C GLU A 457 17.36 -18.65 -25.53
N LYS A 458 17.80 -18.80 -26.77
CA LYS A 458 17.00 -18.64 -27.98
C LYS A 458 17.25 -19.78 -28.97
N ASP A 459 16.18 -20.35 -29.47
CA ASP A 459 16.21 -21.37 -30.51
C ASP A 459 15.55 -20.83 -31.78
N VAL A 460 16.35 -20.60 -32.79
CA VAL A 460 15.95 -20.02 -34.07
C VAL A 460 15.80 -21.06 -35.19
N ALA A 461 15.80 -22.35 -34.87
CA ALA A 461 15.67 -23.40 -35.87
C ALA A 461 14.22 -23.63 -36.34
N LYS A 462 13.23 -23.30 -35.50
CA LYS A 462 11.81 -23.51 -35.84
C LYS A 462 11.32 -22.50 -36.89
N LYS A 463 10.89 -23.02 -38.04
CA LYS A 463 10.28 -22.26 -39.16
C LYS A 463 8.78 -22.50 -39.21
N GLY A 464 8.07 -21.65 -39.94
CA GLY A 464 6.62 -21.69 -40.10
C GLY A 464 5.88 -21.05 -38.94
N LEU A 465 4.58 -20.99 -39.01
CA LEU A 465 3.74 -20.52 -37.93
C LEU A 465 3.51 -21.64 -36.93
N ILE A 466 3.55 -21.31 -35.66
CA ILE A 466 3.45 -22.30 -34.54
C ILE A 466 1.99 -22.34 -34.08
N ASP A 467 1.42 -23.54 -34.07
CA ASP A 467 0.13 -23.83 -33.45
C ASP A 467 0.31 -23.93 -31.92
N LEU A 468 -0.33 -23.06 -31.19
CA LEU A 468 -0.19 -23.00 -29.72
C LEU A 468 -0.87 -24.18 -29.01
N ASN A 469 -1.79 -24.90 -29.64
CA ASN A 469 -2.36 -26.11 -29.04
C ASN A 469 -1.32 -27.22 -28.84
N ASN A 470 -0.23 -27.20 -29.63
CA ASN A 470 0.86 -28.17 -29.59
C ASN A 470 2.11 -27.62 -28.87
N SER A 471 2.00 -26.46 -28.20
CA SER A 471 3.11 -25.77 -27.55
C SER A 471 2.98 -25.80 -26.03
N SER A 472 4.04 -25.37 -25.33
CA SER A 472 4.11 -25.33 -23.88
C SER A 472 5.05 -24.22 -23.38
N PHE A 473 5.14 -24.05 -22.05
CA PHE A 473 6.13 -23.15 -21.43
C PHE A 473 7.58 -23.44 -21.92
N ARG A 474 7.91 -24.69 -22.32
CA ARG A 474 9.24 -25.05 -22.82
C ARG A 474 9.59 -24.38 -24.15
N ASP A 475 8.58 -23.90 -24.86
CA ASP A 475 8.74 -23.23 -26.15
C ASP A 475 9.06 -21.73 -25.99
N VAL A 476 9.20 -21.21 -24.77
CA VAL A 476 9.59 -19.82 -24.51
C VAL A 476 10.83 -19.40 -25.30
N LYS A 477 11.78 -20.29 -25.49
CA LYS A 477 13.00 -20.08 -26.29
C LYS A 477 12.79 -20.00 -27.80
N ASN A 478 11.60 -20.33 -28.28
CA ASN A 478 11.25 -20.29 -29.71
C ASN A 478 10.22 -19.20 -30.03
N ILE A 479 9.21 -19.01 -29.13
CA ILE A 479 8.05 -18.15 -29.38
C ILE A 479 7.85 -17.05 -28.34
N GLY A 480 8.67 -17.03 -27.28
CA GLY A 480 8.62 -16.05 -26.21
C GLY A 480 7.60 -16.33 -25.12
N GLY A 481 7.65 -15.56 -24.03
CA GLY A 481 6.91 -15.79 -22.79
C GLY A 481 5.38 -15.68 -22.98
N LYS A 482 4.88 -14.62 -23.63
CA LYS A 482 3.43 -14.48 -23.80
C LYS A 482 2.79 -15.59 -24.61
N ALA A 483 3.44 -16.02 -25.72
CA ALA A 483 2.92 -17.12 -26.54
C ALA A 483 3.01 -18.45 -25.80
N ALA A 484 4.08 -18.70 -25.08
CA ALA A 484 4.26 -19.92 -24.28
C ALA A 484 3.24 -20.00 -23.13
N ASN A 485 3.03 -18.92 -22.39
CA ASN A 485 2.00 -18.85 -21.36
C ASN A 485 0.58 -18.98 -21.94
N PHE A 486 0.32 -18.41 -23.13
CA PHE A 486 -0.95 -18.60 -23.82
C PHE A 486 -1.17 -20.07 -24.20
N ALA A 487 -0.13 -20.75 -24.65
CA ALA A 487 -0.20 -22.20 -24.93
C ALA A 487 -0.53 -23.02 -23.67
N GLU A 488 -0.03 -22.63 -22.49
CA GLU A 488 -0.43 -23.25 -21.22
C GLU A 488 -1.90 -23.03 -20.89
N MET A 489 -2.45 -21.84 -21.17
CA MET A 489 -3.87 -21.55 -20.98
C MET A 489 -4.76 -22.47 -21.83
N LEU A 490 -4.34 -22.78 -23.06
CA LEU A 490 -5.09 -23.67 -23.98
C LEU A 490 -5.19 -25.13 -23.51
N LYS A 491 -4.34 -25.56 -22.58
CA LYS A 491 -4.39 -26.91 -21.99
C LYS A 491 -5.52 -27.08 -21.00
N ILE A 492 -6.08 -26.00 -20.51
CA ILE A 492 -7.17 -25.98 -19.53
C ILE A 492 -8.50 -25.83 -20.29
N PRO A 493 -9.37 -26.85 -20.34
CA PRO A 493 -10.56 -26.81 -21.19
C PRO A 493 -11.45 -25.58 -20.97
N ALA A 494 -11.77 -25.27 -19.70
CA ALA A 494 -12.62 -24.12 -19.36
C ALA A 494 -11.99 -22.78 -19.76
N VAL A 495 -10.66 -22.65 -19.63
CA VAL A 495 -9.90 -21.45 -20.00
C VAL A 495 -9.74 -21.34 -21.50
N ARG A 496 -9.48 -22.46 -22.20
CA ARG A 496 -9.42 -22.50 -23.67
C ARG A 496 -10.66 -21.89 -24.30
N ASP A 497 -11.84 -22.27 -23.80
CA ASP A 497 -13.11 -21.73 -24.30
C ASP A 497 -13.29 -20.24 -23.98
N ALA A 498 -12.51 -19.71 -23.05
CA ALA A 498 -12.49 -18.32 -22.66
C ALA A 498 -11.23 -17.57 -23.15
N THR A 499 -10.45 -18.12 -24.08
CA THR A 499 -9.35 -17.38 -24.74
C THR A 499 -9.82 -16.72 -26.03
N PRO A 500 -9.14 -15.66 -26.49
CA PRO A 500 -9.37 -15.11 -27.83
C PRO A 500 -9.18 -16.17 -28.91
N GLU A 501 -10.05 -16.12 -29.90
CA GLU A 501 -10.11 -17.09 -30.96
C GLU A 501 -8.89 -17.03 -31.89
N ASP A 502 -8.62 -18.16 -32.57
CA ASP A 502 -7.63 -18.33 -33.65
C ASP A 502 -6.18 -17.95 -33.25
N PRO A 503 -5.66 -18.47 -32.07
CA PRO A 503 -4.33 -18.13 -31.62
C PRO A 503 -3.23 -18.90 -32.35
N PHE A 504 -2.14 -18.24 -32.70
CA PHE A 504 -0.90 -18.84 -33.23
C PHE A 504 0.31 -17.92 -32.94
N ALA A 505 1.53 -18.41 -33.17
CA ALA A 505 2.73 -17.61 -32.97
C ALA A 505 3.63 -17.54 -34.20
N ILE A 506 4.32 -16.43 -34.36
CA ILE A 506 5.49 -16.28 -35.22
C ILE A 506 6.73 -16.54 -34.39
N PRO A 507 7.55 -17.57 -34.69
CA PRO A 507 8.74 -17.89 -33.92
C PRO A 507 9.90 -16.92 -34.17
N PHE A 508 10.90 -16.96 -33.30
CA PHE A 508 12.09 -16.11 -33.32
C PHE A 508 12.90 -16.20 -34.60
N TYR A 509 12.81 -17.33 -35.33
CA TYR A 509 13.46 -17.53 -36.62
C TYR A 509 13.27 -16.34 -37.57
N TYR A 510 12.04 -15.84 -37.72
CA TYR A 510 11.75 -14.77 -38.68
C TYR A 510 12.30 -13.43 -38.24
N TYR A 511 12.27 -13.16 -36.95
CA TYR A 511 12.89 -11.97 -36.39
C TYR A 511 14.40 -11.99 -36.61
N GLU A 512 15.05 -13.05 -36.23
CA GLU A 512 16.51 -13.20 -36.29
C GLU A 512 17.00 -13.14 -37.73
N ASN A 513 16.32 -13.85 -38.65
CA ASN A 513 16.66 -13.82 -40.07
C ASN A 513 16.50 -12.40 -40.66
N HIS A 514 15.44 -11.70 -40.30
CA HIS A 514 15.22 -10.31 -40.71
C HIS A 514 16.27 -9.37 -40.17
N PHE A 515 16.59 -9.50 -38.90
CA PHE A 515 17.59 -8.69 -38.19
C PHE A 515 19.00 -8.84 -38.76
N ASN A 516 19.41 -10.09 -39.00
CA ASN A 516 20.73 -10.41 -39.58
C ASN A 516 20.83 -9.98 -41.04
N LYS A 517 19.73 -10.14 -41.82
CA LYS A 517 19.67 -9.69 -43.23
C LYS A 517 19.88 -8.19 -43.36
N LEU A 518 19.51 -7.41 -42.36
CA LEU A 518 19.72 -5.97 -42.29
C LEU A 518 21.10 -5.59 -41.77
N GLY A 519 21.94 -6.56 -41.36
CA GLY A 519 23.25 -6.32 -40.76
C GLY A 519 23.21 -5.63 -39.40
N LEU A 520 22.05 -5.69 -38.68
CA LEU A 520 21.87 -5.03 -37.41
C LEU A 520 22.62 -5.70 -36.29
N ASP A 521 22.88 -7.00 -36.38
CA ASP A 521 23.76 -7.77 -35.49
C ASP A 521 25.19 -7.26 -35.55
N VAL A 522 25.73 -6.97 -36.75
CA VAL A 522 27.07 -6.39 -36.94
C VAL A 522 27.12 -4.95 -36.41
N LEU A 523 26.10 -4.14 -36.75
CA LEU A 523 26.02 -2.75 -36.30
C LEU A 523 26.01 -2.67 -34.75
N LEU A 524 25.19 -3.45 -34.08
CA LEU A 524 25.08 -3.39 -32.61
C LEU A 524 26.35 -3.91 -31.94
N ASN A 525 26.96 -4.98 -32.46
CA ASN A 525 28.24 -5.45 -31.93
C ASN A 525 29.34 -4.40 -32.05
N GLN A 526 29.34 -3.58 -33.10
CA GLN A 526 30.28 -2.44 -33.24
C GLN A 526 29.96 -1.30 -32.27
N LEU A 527 28.63 -0.99 -32.09
CA LEU A 527 28.20 0.06 -31.16
C LEU A 527 28.54 -0.32 -29.71
N PHE A 528 28.35 -1.56 -29.31
CA PHE A 528 28.67 -2.05 -27.96
C PHE A 528 30.16 -2.01 -27.61
N GLN A 529 31.05 -1.91 -28.58
CA GLN A 529 32.48 -1.69 -28.37
C GLN A 529 32.89 -0.22 -28.20
N GLN A 530 31.96 0.72 -28.46
CA GLN A 530 32.23 2.15 -28.35
C GLN A 530 31.92 2.65 -26.94
N GLU A 531 32.87 3.27 -26.27
CA GLU A 531 32.67 3.89 -24.95
C GLU A 531 31.56 4.95 -24.98
N GLN A 532 31.45 5.70 -26.06
CA GLN A 532 30.41 6.73 -26.24
C GLN A 532 28.99 6.11 -26.17
N PHE A 533 28.79 4.89 -26.68
CA PHE A 533 27.48 4.24 -26.65
C PHE A 533 27.00 4.04 -25.20
N TRP A 534 27.89 3.74 -24.28
CA TRP A 534 27.56 3.47 -22.85
C TRP A 534 27.54 4.76 -22.02
N SER A 535 28.39 5.73 -22.33
CA SER A 535 28.53 6.97 -21.55
C SER A 535 27.58 8.10 -21.99
N ASP A 536 27.10 8.11 -23.24
CA ASP A 536 26.24 9.14 -23.80
C ASP A 536 24.85 8.59 -24.11
N ALA A 537 23.87 8.87 -23.22
CA ALA A 537 22.49 8.40 -23.35
C ALA A 537 21.79 8.94 -24.61
N ALA A 538 22.06 10.18 -25.01
CA ALA A 538 21.46 10.78 -26.20
C ALA A 538 21.98 10.11 -27.48
N PHE A 539 23.30 9.86 -27.55
CA PHE A 539 23.90 9.11 -28.65
C PHE A 539 23.28 7.68 -28.70
N ARG A 540 23.24 6.97 -27.57
CA ARG A 540 22.68 5.63 -27.50
C ARG A 540 21.21 5.60 -27.98
N LYS A 541 20.37 6.54 -27.52
CA LYS A 541 18.97 6.66 -27.95
C LYS A 541 18.84 6.89 -29.44
N SER A 542 19.71 7.75 -30.03
CA SER A 542 19.74 7.99 -31.47
C SER A 542 20.08 6.73 -32.26
N GLN A 543 21.06 5.94 -31.79
CA GLN A 543 21.48 4.71 -32.45
C GLN A 543 20.39 3.62 -32.38
N LEU A 544 19.74 3.48 -31.23
CA LEU A 544 18.58 2.58 -31.09
C LEU A 544 17.40 2.99 -31.97
N THR A 545 17.21 4.28 -32.19
CA THR A 545 16.20 4.78 -33.13
C THR A 545 16.54 4.36 -34.56
N ILE A 546 17.82 4.46 -34.98
CA ILE A 546 18.28 3.98 -36.30
C ILE A 546 17.99 2.47 -36.47
N VAL A 547 18.29 1.66 -35.44
CA VAL A 547 17.99 0.21 -35.46
C VAL A 547 16.48 -0.04 -35.65
N ARG A 548 15.64 0.64 -34.88
CA ARG A 548 14.19 0.53 -35.01
C ARG A 548 13.65 0.94 -36.36
N ASP A 549 14.12 2.08 -36.87
CA ASP A 549 13.68 2.60 -38.17
C ASP A 549 14.14 1.70 -39.31
N SER A 550 15.32 1.09 -39.19
CA SER A 550 15.79 0.10 -40.16
C SER A 550 14.85 -1.11 -40.24
N ILE A 551 14.37 -1.62 -39.08
CA ILE A 551 13.39 -2.71 -39.06
C ILE A 551 12.04 -2.28 -39.64
N ILE A 552 11.53 -1.09 -39.25
CA ILE A 552 10.21 -0.61 -39.65
C ILE A 552 10.14 -0.30 -41.16
N ASN A 553 11.20 0.29 -41.70
CA ASN A 553 11.19 0.78 -43.08
C ASN A 553 11.69 -0.25 -44.10
N SER A 554 12.24 -1.40 -43.65
CA SER A 554 12.69 -2.46 -44.57
C SER A 554 11.55 -3.28 -45.16
N SER A 555 11.85 -4.02 -46.19
CA SER A 555 10.92 -5.04 -46.75
C SER A 555 10.97 -6.32 -45.91
N ILE A 556 9.81 -6.84 -45.54
CA ILE A 556 9.67 -8.09 -44.79
C ILE A 556 9.66 -9.30 -45.76
N ASP A 557 9.97 -10.48 -45.22
CA ASP A 557 9.90 -11.74 -45.96
C ASP A 557 8.46 -11.97 -46.51
N ALA A 558 8.35 -12.04 -47.84
CA ALA A 558 7.07 -12.24 -48.50
C ALA A 558 6.43 -13.60 -48.20
N GLU A 559 7.24 -14.64 -48.00
CA GLU A 559 6.74 -15.98 -47.63
C GLU A 559 6.05 -15.93 -46.28
N LEU A 560 6.63 -15.26 -45.28
CA LEU A 560 6.00 -15.07 -43.96
C LEU A 560 4.63 -14.39 -44.11
N ILE A 561 4.53 -13.34 -44.90
CA ILE A 561 3.26 -12.63 -45.10
C ILE A 561 2.21 -13.52 -45.73
N VAL A 562 2.60 -14.34 -46.70
CA VAL A 562 1.68 -15.33 -47.34
C VAL A 562 1.22 -16.36 -46.31
N LEU A 563 2.13 -16.88 -45.48
CA LEU A 563 1.80 -17.81 -44.40
C LEU A 563 0.77 -17.21 -43.41
N ILE A 564 0.99 -15.96 -42.99
CA ILE A 564 0.07 -15.28 -42.06
C ILE A 564 -1.30 -15.07 -42.73
N ARG A 565 -1.34 -14.54 -43.97
CA ARG A 565 -2.61 -14.32 -44.72
C ARG A 565 -3.40 -15.62 -44.87
N ASN A 566 -2.72 -16.71 -45.27
CA ASN A 566 -3.35 -18.01 -45.39
C ASN A 566 -3.91 -18.51 -44.06
N ARG A 567 -3.15 -18.33 -42.94
CA ARG A 567 -3.56 -18.77 -41.61
C ARG A 567 -4.80 -18.05 -41.10
N ILE A 568 -4.91 -16.74 -41.34
CA ILE A 568 -6.09 -15.94 -40.96
C ILE A 568 -7.14 -15.88 -42.08
N SER A 569 -6.99 -16.72 -43.11
CA SER A 569 -7.90 -16.74 -44.26
C SER A 569 -8.16 -15.36 -44.88
N ASP A 570 -7.10 -14.53 -44.92
CA ASP A 570 -7.11 -13.14 -45.41
C ASP A 570 -8.23 -12.29 -44.78
N PHE A 571 -8.37 -12.38 -43.46
CA PHE A 571 -9.39 -11.71 -42.62
C PHE A 571 -10.85 -12.20 -42.90
N SER A 572 -11.06 -13.43 -43.37
CA SER A 572 -12.41 -13.92 -43.55
C SER A 572 -13.17 -14.25 -42.28
N SER A 573 -12.44 -14.63 -41.22
CA SER A 573 -13.05 -15.00 -39.94
C SER A 573 -13.28 -13.79 -39.04
N PHE A 574 -12.32 -12.85 -39.02
CA PHE A 574 -12.37 -11.64 -38.18
C PHE A 574 -11.78 -10.46 -38.95
N ASP A 575 -12.36 -9.28 -38.77
CA ASP A 575 -11.90 -8.05 -39.44
C ASP A 575 -10.61 -7.47 -38.86
N ALA A 576 -10.17 -7.94 -37.68
CA ALA A 576 -8.95 -7.49 -37.02
C ALA A 576 -8.28 -8.60 -36.22
N TYR A 577 -6.94 -8.60 -36.28
CA TYR A 577 -6.06 -9.46 -35.48
C TYR A 577 -5.11 -8.63 -34.64
N ARG A 578 -4.84 -9.08 -33.39
CA ARG A 578 -3.87 -8.47 -32.50
C ARG A 578 -2.54 -9.19 -32.56
N PHE A 579 -1.48 -8.45 -32.86
CA PHE A 579 -0.10 -8.88 -32.89
C PHE A 579 0.55 -8.44 -31.58
N ARG A 580 0.81 -9.39 -30.68
CA ARG A 580 1.38 -9.11 -29.35
C ARG A 580 2.84 -9.50 -29.30
N SER A 581 3.68 -8.62 -28.76
CA SER A 581 5.07 -8.94 -28.47
C SER A 581 5.18 -10.17 -27.58
N SER A 582 6.11 -11.05 -27.89
CA SER A 582 6.39 -12.26 -27.13
C SER A 582 7.88 -12.54 -27.20
N THR A 583 8.62 -12.14 -26.21
CA THR A 583 10.09 -12.24 -26.15
C THR A 583 10.53 -13.26 -25.10
N ASN A 584 11.76 -13.78 -25.22
CA ASN A 584 12.39 -14.57 -24.17
C ASN A 584 12.86 -13.71 -22.98
N ALA A 585 12.85 -12.39 -23.10
CA ALA A 585 13.19 -11.42 -22.07
C ALA A 585 11.90 -10.81 -21.45
N GLU A 586 10.93 -11.61 -21.01
CA GLU A 586 9.67 -11.08 -20.50
C GLU A 586 9.34 -11.52 -19.08
N ASP A 587 9.45 -12.80 -18.78
CA ASP A 587 9.11 -13.37 -17.47
C ASP A 587 10.33 -14.15 -16.92
N ILE A 588 11.35 -13.40 -16.47
CA ILE A 588 12.59 -13.95 -15.89
C ILE A 588 12.58 -13.63 -14.40
N ASP A 589 13.14 -14.51 -13.57
CA ASP A 589 13.29 -14.27 -12.13
C ASP A 589 13.97 -12.92 -11.87
N GLY A 590 13.30 -12.07 -11.13
CA GLY A 590 13.76 -10.72 -10.79
C GLY A 590 13.61 -9.68 -11.91
N PHE A 591 13.11 -10.05 -13.09
CA PHE A 591 12.86 -9.12 -14.19
C PHE A 591 11.47 -9.31 -14.79
N SER A 592 10.67 -8.26 -14.82
CA SER A 592 9.39 -8.25 -15.51
C SER A 592 9.46 -7.37 -16.75
N GLY A 593 9.36 -7.96 -17.92
CA GLY A 593 9.28 -7.24 -19.19
C GLY A 593 7.90 -6.61 -19.48
N ALA A 594 7.05 -6.51 -18.46
CA ALA A 594 5.70 -5.93 -18.59
C ALA A 594 5.74 -4.50 -19.12
N GLY A 595 4.93 -4.21 -20.14
CA GLY A 595 4.81 -2.86 -20.70
C GLY A 595 6.01 -2.36 -21.51
N LEU A 596 7.12 -3.11 -21.60
CA LEU A 596 8.31 -2.68 -22.33
C LEU A 596 8.17 -2.76 -23.85
N TYR A 597 7.35 -3.69 -24.31
CA TYR A 597 7.23 -4.03 -25.73
C TYR A 597 5.84 -3.75 -26.26
N ASN A 598 5.80 -3.24 -27.50
CA ASN A 598 4.56 -2.79 -28.09
C ASN A 598 3.78 -3.92 -28.79
N SER A 599 2.46 -3.82 -28.79
CA SER A 599 1.54 -4.69 -29.50
C SER A 599 0.71 -3.87 -30.49
N TYR A 600 0.47 -4.41 -31.69
CA TYR A 600 -0.24 -3.71 -32.77
C TYR A 600 -1.38 -4.56 -33.31
N SER A 601 -2.38 -3.91 -33.94
CA SER A 601 -3.45 -4.61 -34.65
C SER A 601 -3.27 -4.47 -36.14
N ALA A 602 -3.52 -5.55 -36.87
CA ALA A 602 -3.79 -5.50 -38.31
C ALA A 602 -5.30 -5.53 -38.54
N LYS A 603 -5.81 -4.73 -39.48
CA LYS A 603 -7.24 -4.61 -39.80
C LYS A 603 -7.47 -4.77 -41.30
N LYS A 604 -8.56 -5.48 -41.64
CA LYS A 604 -9.05 -5.63 -43.05
C LYS A 604 -9.27 -4.25 -43.67
N ASN A 605 -8.86 -4.10 -44.89
CA ASN A 605 -9.05 -2.86 -45.68
C ASN A 605 -8.52 -1.60 -45.00
N ASN A 606 -7.38 -1.69 -44.25
CA ASN A 606 -6.76 -0.54 -43.58
C ASN A 606 -5.28 -0.42 -43.97
N ASP A 607 -4.94 0.55 -44.80
CA ASP A 607 -3.59 0.75 -45.34
C ASP A 607 -2.55 1.15 -44.27
N LYS A 608 -3.00 1.66 -43.10
CA LYS A 608 -2.13 2.04 -41.99
C LYS A 608 -1.94 0.90 -40.98
N LYS A 609 -2.85 -0.05 -40.94
CA LYS A 609 -2.85 -1.18 -39.98
C LYS A 609 -2.76 -2.52 -40.78
N THR A 610 -1.68 -2.66 -41.53
CA THR A 610 -1.39 -3.87 -42.32
C THR A 610 -0.68 -4.92 -41.48
N ILE A 611 -0.69 -6.17 -41.93
CA ILE A 611 0.06 -7.28 -41.31
C ILE A 611 1.55 -6.94 -41.26
N GLU A 612 2.11 -6.47 -42.35
CA GLU A 612 3.53 -6.11 -42.52
C GLU A 612 3.92 -5.05 -41.50
N SER A 613 3.08 -3.99 -41.37
CA SER A 613 3.32 -2.91 -40.42
C SER A 613 3.26 -3.42 -38.99
N ALA A 614 2.30 -4.29 -38.66
CA ALA A 614 2.16 -4.83 -37.30
C ALA A 614 3.37 -5.69 -36.92
N VAL A 615 3.80 -6.61 -37.78
CA VAL A 615 4.96 -7.48 -37.54
C VAL A 615 6.23 -6.64 -37.30
N LYS A 616 6.55 -5.72 -38.25
CA LYS A 616 7.77 -4.91 -38.17
C LYS A 616 7.79 -4.02 -36.93
N LYS A 617 6.69 -3.39 -36.58
CA LYS A 617 6.58 -2.55 -35.39
C LYS A 617 6.70 -3.34 -34.08
N VAL A 618 6.18 -4.57 -34.03
CA VAL A 618 6.39 -5.45 -32.89
C VAL A 618 7.85 -5.83 -32.76
N TRP A 619 8.51 -6.25 -33.82
CA TRP A 619 9.95 -6.57 -33.81
C TRP A 619 10.81 -5.38 -33.41
N ALA A 620 10.54 -4.19 -33.96
CA ALA A 620 11.28 -2.98 -33.62
C ALA A 620 11.15 -2.59 -32.15
N SER A 621 10.05 -2.99 -31.48
CA SER A 621 9.83 -2.67 -30.07
C SER A 621 10.83 -3.33 -29.13
N LEU A 622 11.54 -4.39 -29.54
CA LEU A 622 12.64 -4.97 -28.79
C LEU A 622 13.74 -3.95 -28.50
N TRP A 623 13.93 -2.99 -29.41
CA TRP A 623 14.95 -1.93 -29.33
C TRP A 623 14.37 -0.59 -28.89
N ASN A 624 13.21 -0.58 -28.23
CA ASN A 624 12.72 0.60 -27.55
C ASN A 624 13.72 1.05 -26.48
N TRP A 625 13.93 2.36 -26.35
CA TRP A 625 14.83 2.95 -25.38
C TRP A 625 14.67 2.34 -23.97
N ARG A 626 13.44 2.34 -23.45
CA ARG A 626 13.13 1.77 -22.15
C ARG A 626 13.47 0.29 -22.04
N ALA A 627 13.08 -0.49 -23.03
CA ALA A 627 13.36 -1.92 -23.04
C ALA A 627 14.87 -2.21 -23.03
N PHE A 628 15.64 -1.38 -23.71
CA PHE A 628 17.09 -1.45 -23.73
C PHE A 628 17.67 -1.11 -22.35
N GLU A 629 17.34 0.07 -21.81
CA GLU A 629 17.85 0.53 -20.50
C GLU A 629 17.51 -0.42 -19.36
N GLU A 630 16.32 -1.02 -19.39
CA GLU A 630 15.89 -1.96 -18.37
C GLU A 630 16.65 -3.29 -18.44
N ARG A 631 16.85 -3.82 -19.65
CA ARG A 631 17.71 -5.00 -19.82
C ARG A 631 19.15 -4.71 -19.38
N GLU A 632 19.67 -3.52 -19.69
CA GLU A 632 21.00 -3.10 -19.22
C GLU A 632 21.08 -3.06 -17.69
N TYR A 633 20.06 -2.49 -17.04
CA TYR A 633 19.98 -2.46 -15.57
C TYR A 633 20.05 -3.86 -14.95
N PHE A 634 19.30 -4.81 -15.50
CA PHE A 634 19.28 -6.20 -15.04
C PHE A 634 20.42 -7.05 -15.61
N LYS A 635 21.37 -6.45 -16.33
CA LYS A 635 22.48 -7.12 -17.01
C LYS A 635 22.03 -8.27 -17.92
N ILE A 636 20.89 -8.11 -18.59
CA ILE A 636 20.44 -9.08 -19.60
C ILE A 636 21.17 -8.81 -20.90
N ASP A 637 21.84 -9.82 -21.42
CA ASP A 637 22.56 -9.75 -22.68
C ASP A 637 21.62 -9.41 -23.83
N HIS A 638 21.78 -8.25 -24.44
CA HIS A 638 20.89 -7.74 -25.49
C HIS A 638 20.84 -8.59 -26.75
N MET A 639 21.97 -9.24 -27.09
CA MET A 639 22.06 -10.08 -28.28
C MET A 639 21.47 -11.47 -28.06
N SER A 640 21.28 -11.90 -26.81
CA SER A 640 20.55 -13.13 -26.47
C SER A 640 19.02 -12.98 -26.52
N CYS A 641 18.52 -11.73 -26.62
CA CYS A 641 17.09 -11.45 -26.72
C CYS A 641 16.56 -11.67 -28.14
N ALA A 642 15.34 -12.18 -28.26
CA ALA A 642 14.64 -12.32 -29.53
C ALA A 642 13.15 -11.98 -29.39
N MET A 643 12.49 -11.61 -30.52
CA MET A 643 11.09 -11.21 -30.54
C MET A 643 10.25 -12.14 -31.40
N GLY A 644 9.44 -13.00 -30.77
CA GLY A 644 8.31 -13.68 -31.37
C GLY A 644 7.03 -12.82 -31.34
N ILE A 645 5.98 -13.30 -31.95
CA ILE A 645 4.70 -12.61 -31.96
C ILE A 645 3.57 -13.59 -31.68
N LEU A 646 2.79 -13.34 -30.65
CA LEU A 646 1.51 -13.99 -30.40
C LEU A 646 0.43 -13.26 -31.22
N ILE A 647 -0.33 -14.00 -32.00
CA ILE A 647 -1.43 -13.49 -32.81
C ILE A 647 -2.73 -14.16 -32.41
N HIS A 648 -3.79 -13.39 -32.26
CA HIS A 648 -5.16 -13.85 -32.02
C HIS A 648 -6.17 -12.80 -32.45
N ARG A 649 -7.46 -13.11 -32.43
CA ARG A 649 -8.55 -12.15 -32.69
C ARG A 649 -8.36 -10.86 -31.88
N SER A 650 -8.61 -9.72 -32.50
CA SER A 650 -8.69 -8.41 -31.85
C SER A 650 -10.11 -8.14 -31.34
N PHE A 651 -10.24 -7.33 -30.30
CA PHE A 651 -11.50 -6.86 -29.74
C PHE A 651 -11.65 -5.36 -30.04
N PRO A 652 -12.26 -4.98 -31.16
CA PRO A 652 -12.36 -3.56 -31.55
C PRO A 652 -13.41 -2.77 -30.80
N SER A 653 -14.32 -3.43 -30.09
CA SER A 653 -15.51 -2.84 -29.46
C SER A 653 -15.86 -3.58 -28.16
N GLU A 654 -14.85 -3.87 -27.33
CA GLU A 654 -15.09 -4.57 -26.06
C GLU A 654 -16.07 -3.84 -25.15
N ASP A 655 -16.89 -4.60 -24.40
CA ASP A 655 -17.81 -4.06 -23.38
C ASP A 655 -17.07 -3.63 -22.11
N ALA A 656 -16.01 -4.36 -21.77
CA ALA A 656 -15.17 -4.05 -20.63
C ALA A 656 -13.76 -4.62 -20.81
N ASN A 657 -12.81 -4.03 -20.10
CA ASN A 657 -11.46 -4.56 -19.98
C ASN A 657 -11.00 -4.54 -18.52
N GLY A 658 -10.17 -5.50 -18.10
CA GLY A 658 -9.79 -5.68 -16.72
C GLY A 658 -8.44 -6.34 -16.49
N VAL A 659 -7.93 -6.16 -15.28
CA VAL A 659 -6.77 -6.85 -14.72
C VAL A 659 -7.20 -7.53 -13.43
N LEU A 660 -6.74 -8.76 -13.23
CA LEU A 660 -6.96 -9.53 -12.01
C LEU A 660 -5.62 -10.06 -11.48
N ILE A 661 -5.36 -9.81 -10.21
CA ILE A 661 -4.27 -10.46 -9.47
C ILE A 661 -4.86 -11.59 -8.63
N SER A 662 -4.37 -12.82 -8.83
CA SER A 662 -4.89 -14.01 -8.15
C SER A 662 -4.41 -14.17 -6.70
N LYS A 663 -4.15 -13.04 -6.05
CA LYS A 663 -3.74 -12.94 -4.64
C LYS A 663 -4.38 -11.68 -4.05
N ASN A 664 -4.83 -11.79 -2.80
CA ASN A 664 -5.28 -10.62 -2.06
C ASN A 664 -4.06 -9.85 -1.54
N LEU A 665 -3.86 -8.62 -2.03
CA LEU A 665 -2.74 -7.75 -1.66
C LEU A 665 -3.07 -6.84 -0.46
N TYR A 666 -4.33 -6.81 0.00
CA TYR A 666 -4.77 -5.92 1.08
C TYR A 666 -4.70 -6.58 2.46
N ASN A 667 -4.98 -7.88 2.53
CA ASN A 667 -4.98 -8.61 3.79
C ASN A 667 -4.68 -10.11 3.55
N SER A 668 -4.62 -10.90 4.63
CA SER A 668 -4.32 -12.33 4.58
C SER A 668 -5.50 -13.23 4.14
N ASN A 669 -6.70 -12.65 3.95
CA ASN A 669 -7.85 -13.45 3.51
C ASN A 669 -7.67 -13.95 2.08
N PRO A 670 -7.92 -15.23 1.80
CA PRO A 670 -7.81 -15.75 0.44
C PRO A 670 -8.79 -15.04 -0.50
N GLY A 671 -8.27 -14.49 -1.60
CA GLY A 671 -9.09 -13.76 -2.55
C GLY A 671 -8.27 -13.23 -3.73
N TYR A 672 -8.98 -12.69 -4.72
CA TYR A 672 -8.43 -12.10 -5.93
C TYR A 672 -8.79 -10.61 -5.99
N ILE A 673 -7.88 -9.79 -6.46
CA ILE A 673 -8.15 -8.36 -6.67
C ILE A 673 -8.45 -8.14 -8.14
N ILE A 674 -9.55 -7.46 -8.43
CA ILE A 674 -10.02 -7.19 -9.78
C ILE A 674 -10.18 -5.67 -9.94
N ASN A 675 -9.55 -5.14 -10.99
CA ASN A 675 -9.81 -3.80 -11.50
C ASN A 675 -10.43 -3.92 -12.88
N VAL A 676 -11.52 -3.20 -13.13
CA VAL A 676 -12.21 -3.25 -14.41
C VAL A 676 -12.77 -1.89 -14.79
N GLN A 677 -12.79 -1.60 -16.09
CA GLN A 677 -13.38 -0.38 -16.63
C GLN A 677 -14.19 -0.67 -17.89
N TYR A 678 -15.13 0.23 -18.15
CA TYR A 678 -16.05 0.16 -19.27
C TYR A 678 -15.33 0.38 -20.60
N GLN A 679 -15.65 -0.42 -21.60
CA GLN A 679 -15.13 -0.33 -22.97
C GLN A 679 -13.58 -0.22 -23.05
N GLU A 680 -13.07 0.65 -23.94
CA GLU A 680 -11.63 0.90 -24.13
C GLU A 680 -11.04 1.89 -23.12
N TYR A 681 -11.82 2.35 -22.11
CA TYR A 681 -11.24 3.21 -21.09
C TYR A 681 -10.12 2.48 -20.35
N SER A 682 -8.99 3.14 -20.26
CA SER A 682 -7.80 2.51 -19.68
C SER A 682 -7.98 2.27 -18.17
N ILE A 683 -7.74 1.03 -17.73
CA ILE A 683 -7.64 0.67 -16.31
C ILE A 683 -6.26 1.03 -15.80
N VAL A 684 -5.29 0.80 -16.65
CA VAL A 684 -3.87 0.95 -16.35
C VAL A 684 -3.51 2.44 -16.32
N PHE A 685 -4.23 3.25 -17.12
CA PHE A 685 -4.02 4.68 -17.30
C PHE A 685 -5.35 5.45 -17.24
N PRO A 686 -6.04 5.47 -16.10
CA PRO A 686 -7.25 6.26 -16.00
C PRO A 686 -6.91 7.74 -16.19
N LYS A 687 -7.75 8.45 -16.95
CA LYS A 687 -7.63 9.90 -17.01
C LYS A 687 -7.84 10.49 -15.62
N ALA A 688 -7.20 11.62 -15.33
CA ALA A 688 -7.36 12.30 -14.05
C ALA A 688 -8.84 12.44 -13.65
N GLY A 689 -9.17 12.05 -12.42
CA GLY A 689 -10.53 12.06 -11.89
C GLY A 689 -11.43 10.89 -12.31
N ILE A 690 -10.97 9.94 -13.13
CA ILE A 690 -11.72 8.73 -13.46
C ILE A 690 -11.35 7.61 -12.47
N ILE A 691 -12.36 7.05 -11.85
CA ILE A 691 -12.27 5.91 -10.92
C ILE A 691 -12.74 4.65 -11.65
N ASN A 692 -12.08 3.52 -11.41
CA ASN A 692 -12.44 2.20 -11.94
C ASN A 692 -13.31 1.44 -10.93
N ASP A 693 -14.09 0.45 -11.37
CA ASP A 693 -14.58 -0.57 -10.45
C ASP A 693 -13.38 -1.36 -9.91
N GLN A 694 -13.25 -1.38 -8.58
CA GLN A 694 -12.28 -2.21 -7.87
C GLN A 694 -13.00 -3.12 -6.90
N MET A 695 -12.60 -4.38 -6.87
CA MET A 695 -13.24 -5.35 -6.00
C MET A 695 -12.26 -6.42 -5.53
N ILE A 696 -12.59 -7.02 -4.39
CA ILE A 696 -11.97 -8.25 -3.90
C ILE A 696 -12.98 -9.37 -4.10
N LEU A 697 -12.59 -10.39 -4.84
CA LEU A 697 -13.32 -11.64 -4.96
C LEU A 697 -12.71 -12.65 -3.99
N PHE A 698 -13.29 -12.79 -2.82
CA PHE A 698 -12.86 -13.80 -1.86
C PHE A 698 -13.18 -15.20 -2.38
N THR A 699 -12.22 -16.12 -2.26
CA THR A 699 -12.37 -17.54 -2.65
C THR A 699 -13.06 -18.38 -1.59
N TRP A 700 -13.86 -17.76 -0.79
CA TRP A 700 -14.75 -18.32 0.21
C TRP A 700 -15.97 -17.42 0.35
N SER A 701 -17.08 -17.93 0.81
CA SER A 701 -18.25 -17.13 1.12
C SER A 701 -18.74 -17.41 2.54
N ILE A 702 -19.32 -16.39 3.15
CA ILE A 702 -20.08 -16.52 4.40
C ILE A 702 -21.31 -17.40 4.14
N ASN A 703 -21.94 -17.26 2.98
CA ASN A 703 -22.97 -18.17 2.51
C ASN A 703 -22.33 -19.43 1.92
N LEU A 704 -22.46 -20.59 2.56
CA LEU A 704 -21.84 -21.84 2.13
C LEU A 704 -22.42 -22.42 0.83
N ASP A 705 -23.57 -21.93 0.40
CA ASP A 705 -24.15 -22.27 -0.91
C ASP A 705 -23.48 -21.47 -2.06
N GLU A 706 -22.66 -20.47 -1.72
CA GLU A 706 -21.91 -19.65 -2.64
C GLU A 706 -20.41 -19.98 -2.52
N LYS A 707 -19.75 -20.11 -3.65
CA LYS A 707 -18.31 -20.36 -3.70
C LYS A 707 -17.50 -19.11 -3.38
N TYR A 708 -18.01 -17.94 -3.72
CA TYR A 708 -17.31 -16.65 -3.66
C TYR A 708 -18.10 -15.64 -2.85
N MET A 709 -17.38 -14.71 -2.24
CA MET A 709 -17.94 -13.47 -1.70
C MET A 709 -17.26 -12.28 -2.39
N LEU A 710 -18.06 -11.29 -2.77
CA LEU A 710 -17.59 -10.12 -3.50
C LEU A 710 -17.66 -8.88 -2.62
N GLU A 711 -16.57 -8.14 -2.54
CA GLU A 711 -16.47 -6.85 -1.85
C GLU A 711 -16.00 -5.78 -2.84
N TYR A 712 -16.79 -4.72 -3.01
CA TYR A 712 -16.41 -3.58 -3.85
C TYR A 712 -15.63 -2.57 -3.01
N LEU A 713 -14.47 -2.15 -3.52
CA LEU A 713 -13.62 -1.11 -2.93
C LEU A 713 -13.94 0.26 -3.54
N SER A 714 -14.25 0.30 -4.83
CA SER A 714 -14.68 1.50 -5.54
C SER A 714 -15.59 1.17 -6.71
N PHE A 715 -16.34 2.17 -7.17
CA PHE A 715 -17.20 2.09 -8.35
C PHE A 715 -16.72 3.08 -9.41
N SER A 716 -16.87 2.69 -10.68
CA SER A 716 -16.59 3.59 -11.80
C SER A 716 -17.49 4.83 -11.75
N ASN A 717 -16.86 5.98 -11.91
CA ASN A 717 -17.57 7.27 -11.96
C ASN A 717 -17.86 7.74 -13.40
N LEU A 718 -17.76 6.84 -14.39
CA LEU A 718 -18.07 7.17 -15.77
C LEU A 718 -19.57 7.48 -15.93
N PRO A 719 -19.94 8.64 -16.51
CA PRO A 719 -21.34 9.03 -16.70
C PRO A 719 -22.14 8.02 -17.54
N GLU A 720 -21.50 7.34 -18.47
CA GLU A 720 -22.10 6.35 -19.37
C GLU A 720 -22.67 5.15 -18.63
N LEU A 721 -22.15 4.84 -17.46
CA LEU A 721 -22.61 3.73 -16.62
C LEU A 721 -23.85 4.08 -15.80
N ASN A 722 -24.19 5.37 -15.64
CA ASN A 722 -25.32 5.83 -14.80
C ASN A 722 -25.32 5.20 -13.38
N GLY A 723 -24.15 5.03 -12.77
CA GLY A 723 -23.97 4.40 -11.46
C GLY A 723 -24.08 2.87 -11.47
N GLN A 724 -24.18 2.24 -12.63
CA GLN A 724 -24.16 0.79 -12.74
C GLN A 724 -22.72 0.25 -12.71
N ARG A 725 -22.59 -0.99 -12.28
CA ARG A 725 -21.32 -1.72 -12.26
C ARG A 725 -20.87 -2.09 -13.68
N VAL A 726 -19.57 -2.12 -13.90
CA VAL A 726 -18.99 -2.51 -15.19
C VAL A 726 -19.23 -3.99 -15.50
N LEU A 727 -19.06 -4.86 -14.48
CA LEU A 727 -19.32 -6.30 -14.59
C LEU A 727 -20.58 -6.72 -13.83
N LYS A 728 -21.22 -7.79 -14.33
CA LYS A 728 -22.22 -8.53 -13.58
C LYS A 728 -21.54 -9.50 -12.61
N ASP A 729 -22.19 -9.81 -11.49
CA ASP A 729 -21.65 -10.75 -10.50
C ASP A 729 -21.35 -12.13 -11.11
N GLU A 730 -22.18 -12.61 -12.06
CA GLU A 730 -21.95 -13.85 -12.80
C GLU A 730 -20.64 -13.83 -13.62
N GLU A 731 -20.28 -12.67 -14.19
CA GLU A 731 -19.04 -12.49 -14.94
C GLU A 731 -17.83 -12.49 -14.01
N VAL A 732 -17.98 -11.88 -12.82
CA VAL A 732 -16.95 -11.88 -11.77
C VAL A 732 -16.73 -13.29 -11.22
N PHE A 733 -17.79 -14.04 -10.97
CA PHE A 733 -17.68 -15.42 -10.48
C PHE A 733 -17.08 -16.34 -11.55
N LYS A 734 -17.44 -16.13 -12.81
CA LYS A 734 -16.81 -16.84 -13.96
C LYS A 734 -15.31 -16.54 -14.03
N LEU A 735 -14.89 -15.28 -13.83
CA LEU A 735 -13.48 -14.92 -13.74
C LEU A 735 -12.80 -15.66 -12.57
N GLY A 736 -13.47 -15.77 -11.43
CA GLY A 736 -12.99 -16.52 -10.27
C GLY A 736 -12.70 -17.97 -10.60
N ASP A 737 -13.63 -18.68 -11.26
CA ASP A 737 -13.47 -20.06 -11.68
C ASP A 737 -12.29 -20.24 -12.65
N LEU A 738 -12.22 -19.40 -13.66
CA LEU A 738 -11.13 -19.43 -14.65
C LEU A 738 -9.77 -19.15 -13.99
N THR A 739 -9.75 -18.23 -13.02
CA THR A 739 -8.54 -17.89 -12.27
C THR A 739 -8.07 -19.03 -11.37
N GLU A 740 -8.99 -19.75 -10.71
CA GLU A 740 -8.65 -20.91 -9.91
C GLU A 740 -8.00 -22.01 -10.76
N ASP A 741 -8.59 -22.32 -11.90
CA ASP A 741 -8.07 -23.31 -12.85
C ASP A 741 -6.68 -22.89 -13.38
N LEU A 742 -6.51 -21.63 -13.75
CA LEU A 742 -5.22 -21.06 -14.17
C LEU A 742 -4.17 -21.17 -13.07
N LYS A 743 -4.51 -20.69 -11.88
CA LYS A 743 -3.61 -20.67 -10.72
C LYS A 743 -3.12 -22.08 -10.38
N ARG A 744 -4.02 -23.07 -10.37
CA ARG A 744 -3.71 -24.48 -10.11
C ARG A 744 -2.80 -25.04 -11.21
N HIS A 745 -3.13 -24.78 -12.49
CA HIS A 745 -2.33 -25.28 -13.62
C HIS A 745 -0.91 -24.71 -13.61
N PHE A 746 -0.78 -23.37 -13.47
CA PHE A 746 0.53 -22.71 -13.46
C PHE A 746 1.37 -23.14 -12.26
N TYR A 747 0.78 -23.28 -11.08
CA TYR A 747 1.50 -23.72 -9.89
C TYR A 747 2.08 -25.13 -10.00
N TYR A 748 1.34 -26.07 -10.58
CA TYR A 748 1.79 -27.46 -10.64
C TYR A 748 2.55 -27.83 -11.93
N ASN A 749 2.36 -27.10 -13.03
CA ASN A 749 2.84 -27.54 -14.34
C ASN A 749 3.82 -26.53 -14.99
N VAL A 750 3.89 -25.31 -14.54
CA VAL A 750 4.81 -24.29 -15.08
C VAL A 750 5.91 -24.03 -14.06
N PRO A 751 7.21 -24.09 -14.43
CA PRO A 751 8.28 -23.79 -13.51
C PRO A 751 8.20 -22.38 -12.95
N HIS A 752 8.43 -22.22 -11.65
CA HIS A 752 8.47 -20.95 -10.94
C HIS A 752 9.42 -21.03 -9.74
N SER A 753 9.98 -19.89 -9.32
CA SER A 753 10.87 -19.76 -8.16
C SER A 753 10.13 -19.68 -6.81
N CYS A 754 8.80 -19.47 -6.83
CA CYS A 754 8.01 -19.33 -5.59
C CYS A 754 8.03 -20.62 -4.77
N THR A 755 8.52 -20.53 -3.53
CA THR A 755 8.43 -21.58 -2.50
C THR A 755 7.15 -21.49 -1.67
N CYS A 756 6.20 -20.65 -2.11
CA CYS A 756 4.96 -20.34 -1.43
C CYS A 756 3.91 -21.47 -1.55
N ALA A 757 2.92 -21.47 -0.68
CA ALA A 757 1.75 -22.36 -0.84
C ALA A 757 0.86 -21.89 -2.00
N LEU A 758 0.07 -22.80 -2.59
CA LEU A 758 -0.84 -22.48 -3.69
C LEU A 758 -1.72 -21.23 -3.39
N LYS A 759 -2.21 -21.10 -2.18
CA LYS A 759 -3.04 -19.94 -1.78
C LYS A 759 -2.32 -18.60 -1.95
N ASP A 760 -1.00 -18.58 -1.75
CA ASP A 760 -0.14 -17.40 -1.78
C ASP A 760 0.53 -17.19 -3.15
N PHE A 761 0.39 -18.14 -4.06
CA PHE A 761 0.89 -18.05 -5.44
C PHE A 761 0.08 -17.03 -6.23
N GLY A 762 0.75 -16.09 -6.88
CA GLY A 762 0.12 -14.99 -7.62
C GLY A 762 0.21 -15.16 -9.13
N LEU A 763 -0.89 -14.83 -9.84
CA LEU A 763 -0.91 -14.61 -11.28
C LEU A 763 -1.42 -13.21 -11.57
N ASP A 764 -0.85 -12.56 -12.57
CA ASP A 764 -1.35 -11.35 -13.23
C ASP A 764 -2.11 -11.76 -14.50
N ILE A 765 -3.41 -11.46 -14.54
CA ILE A 765 -4.33 -11.91 -15.57
C ILE A 765 -4.96 -10.68 -16.24
N GLU A 766 -4.78 -10.56 -17.55
CA GLU A 766 -5.52 -9.60 -18.37
C GLU A 766 -6.77 -10.25 -18.94
N PHE A 767 -7.92 -9.59 -18.81
CA PHE A 767 -9.18 -10.08 -19.35
C PHE A 767 -9.95 -9.00 -20.11
N LYS A 768 -10.90 -9.43 -20.92
CA LYS A 768 -11.89 -8.58 -21.59
C LYS A 768 -13.27 -9.18 -21.49
N VAL A 769 -14.28 -8.34 -21.60
CA VAL A 769 -15.66 -8.77 -21.81
C VAL A 769 -16.12 -8.23 -23.16
N ASP A 770 -16.71 -9.08 -23.96
CA ASP A 770 -17.09 -8.76 -25.33
C ASP A 770 -18.38 -9.46 -25.73
N SER A 771 -19.25 -8.76 -26.48
CA SER A 771 -20.53 -9.26 -26.95
C SER A 771 -20.62 -9.37 -28.46
N GLU A 772 -19.52 -9.12 -29.20
CA GLU A 772 -19.53 -9.06 -30.68
C GLU A 772 -19.95 -10.40 -31.34
N LEU A 773 -19.50 -11.53 -30.78
CA LEU A 773 -19.77 -12.85 -31.36
C LEU A 773 -20.92 -13.62 -30.70
N SER A 774 -21.32 -13.22 -29.50
CA SER A 774 -22.30 -13.94 -28.69
C SER A 774 -22.91 -13.03 -27.63
N ASN A 775 -23.70 -13.60 -26.71
CA ASN A 775 -23.99 -12.93 -25.45
C ASN A 775 -22.69 -12.58 -24.76
N ARG A 776 -22.70 -11.49 -24.01
CA ARG A 776 -21.58 -10.95 -23.25
C ARG A 776 -20.74 -12.07 -22.59
N LYS A 777 -19.47 -12.19 -22.96
CA LYS A 777 -18.58 -13.28 -22.59
C LYS A 777 -17.25 -12.74 -22.08
N VAL A 778 -16.72 -13.39 -21.05
CA VAL A 778 -15.40 -13.11 -20.48
C VAL A 778 -14.31 -13.83 -21.28
N TYR A 779 -13.26 -13.10 -21.64
CA TYR A 779 -12.07 -13.60 -22.33
C TYR A 779 -10.81 -13.35 -21.53
N ILE A 780 -9.99 -14.39 -21.30
CA ILE A 780 -8.65 -14.28 -20.72
C ILE A 780 -7.63 -14.07 -21.84
N LYS A 781 -7.02 -12.89 -21.86
CA LYS A 781 -6.04 -12.52 -22.91
C LYS A 781 -4.61 -12.93 -22.56
N GLN A 782 -4.29 -12.98 -21.28
CA GLN A 782 -2.96 -13.26 -20.78
C GLN A 782 -3.04 -13.74 -19.34
N ALA A 783 -2.17 -14.65 -18.97
CA ALA A 783 -1.84 -14.99 -17.60
C ALA A 783 -0.32 -15.13 -17.48
N ARG A 784 0.26 -14.58 -16.42
CA ARG A 784 1.69 -14.70 -16.11
C ARG A 784 1.91 -14.69 -14.60
N LEU A 785 3.10 -15.07 -14.18
CA LEU A 785 3.49 -15.02 -12.77
C LEU A 785 3.43 -13.57 -12.27
N PHE A 786 2.90 -13.41 -11.06
CA PHE A 786 2.95 -12.17 -10.30
C PHE A 786 3.96 -12.39 -9.17
N ASN A 787 5.15 -11.80 -9.32
CA ASN A 787 6.25 -11.91 -8.37
C ASN A 787 6.20 -10.81 -7.31
#